data_1b6bd7bbd0b69551ede92d0f09a7d0fa
#
_entry.id   1b6bd7bbd0b69551ede92d0f09a7d0fa
#
_cell.length_a   1.000
_cell.length_b   1.000
_cell.length_c   1.000
_cell.angle_alpha   90.00
_cell.angle_beta   90.00
_cell.angle_gamma   90.00
#
_symmetry.space_group_name_H-M   'P 1'
#
loop_
_entity.id
_entity.type
_entity.pdbx_description
1 polymer ?
#
loop_
_entity_poly.entity_id
_entity_poly.type
_entity_poly.pdbx_seq_one_letter_code
_entity_poly.pdbx_strand_id
1 'polypeptide(L)'
;MVMRVQTILSIRKMKNNFAQMLGMGLLILIAALFFTTLFTFKIIYEEEVTALFRQQHYAAVTLTGNFTADDTKKLEASPHISTIEKRTVQDFRSGDKTVRLISLSTKLNQVILEKGRLPKSTAECVLISQYARQNKIKLNDTFTVNGQKLNVVGIVRSPEYIYYSQSERSFSADPKTFAVAFVSKNFFPSANQLLLASTTSIQETEIKKLLPYQSFTAQKDQINYQMYQGDLDQFVSFAYIFPTIFWLLSFGIIFIILRRTLLKEHKQIGLLKALGTTNFSIIGIYTRQFVLLGLFSSLIGCLLSYPVTELLFRIFNSMIELPTLAYHIDSRYWVISLVISTLGCGVFALCSMLDILKEYPAISMRQRIPKVKRTRVPSRFLSSLSFNTRYAFAASLRNKGRFFLMVLGMSASTGLLLFSLGFDDSIRGVADHYFQTFANYDFIVQLPEPLPLDQTIIQTSSAINRQEAALQLTGTVHDEDYPLIITSSDITILNLLTEKLDQGLVIPEYYAKKWHVSVGDQVTINEKKATISAVLPLSMGLAVYTSYDYARTRFKELPAVYNTLYVTSDHPSKGVKQLKEKNLFYTTAEEDKQTFRSLLDNMGILIVLLVICSVILGATVIFCLNLMNLTIREFEYMFMNIMGYSKRRILQTINKENLLQLLLSIPLGFLAGNWLLAAIKEQFSQNSFAMQPSIRLESYIFTALVVSIISSFRLLISNRYIEGLAIVEGLKVQEE
;
A
#
# COMPACT_ATOMS: atom_id res chain seq x y z
N MET A 1 -13.72 -17.78 48.41
CA MET A 1 -15.18 -17.61 48.12
C MET A 1 -15.47 -16.36 47.29
N VAL A 2 -14.95 -15.21 47.59
CA VAL A 2 -15.16 -13.91 46.89
C VAL A 2 -14.73 -13.98 45.41
N MET A 3 -13.56 -14.55 45.08
CA MET A 3 -13.08 -14.69 43.70
C MET A 3 -13.98 -15.61 42.84
N ARG A 4 -14.58 -16.64 43.43
CA ARG A 4 -15.48 -17.56 42.72
C ARG A 4 -16.80 -16.89 42.34
N VAL A 5 -17.35 -16.07 43.26
CA VAL A 5 -18.56 -15.28 43.04
C VAL A 5 -18.32 -14.21 41.98
N GLN A 6 -17.19 -13.53 42.01
CA GLN A 6 -16.80 -12.53 41.00
C GLN A 6 -16.70 -13.14 39.59
N THR A 7 -16.15 -14.34 39.48
CA THR A 7 -16.04 -15.04 38.21
C THR A 7 -17.39 -15.43 37.65
N ILE A 8 -18.30 -15.96 38.49
CA ILE A 8 -19.67 -16.35 38.10
C ILE A 8 -20.46 -15.12 37.65
N LEU A 9 -20.36 -14.00 38.36
CA LEU A 9 -21.01 -12.74 37.99
C LEU A 9 -20.47 -12.20 36.65
N SER A 10 -19.16 -12.24 36.42
CA SER A 10 -18.55 -11.83 35.14
C SER A 10 -19.06 -12.66 33.97
N ILE A 11 -19.11 -14.00 34.13
CA ILE A 11 -19.60 -14.93 33.05
C ILE A 11 -21.09 -14.68 32.78
N ARG A 12 -21.92 -14.50 33.81
CA ARG A 12 -23.34 -14.21 33.64
C ARG A 12 -23.57 -12.89 32.90
N LYS A 13 -22.76 -11.86 33.20
CA LYS A 13 -22.79 -10.56 32.49
C LYS A 13 -22.35 -10.70 31.03
N MET A 14 -21.34 -11.52 30.75
CA MET A 14 -20.91 -11.85 29.37
C MET A 14 -22.07 -12.48 28.59
N LYS A 15 -22.77 -13.44 29.15
CA LYS A 15 -23.91 -14.11 28.50
C LYS A 15 -25.06 -13.15 28.17
N ASN A 16 -25.37 -12.24 29.09
CA ASN A 16 -26.45 -11.25 28.92
C ASN A 16 -26.12 -10.19 27.84
N ASN A 17 -24.84 -9.88 27.60
CA ASN A 17 -24.38 -8.91 26.61
C ASN A 17 -23.60 -9.58 25.45
N PHE A 18 -23.88 -10.87 25.16
CA PHE A 18 -23.09 -11.68 24.24
C PHE A 18 -22.95 -11.06 22.84
N ALA A 19 -24.01 -10.53 22.25
CA ALA A 19 -23.98 -9.93 20.91
C ALA A 19 -23.05 -8.68 20.84
N GLN A 20 -23.05 -7.86 21.89
CA GLN A 20 -22.16 -6.69 21.97
C GLN A 20 -20.69 -7.12 22.18
N MET A 21 -20.47 -8.12 23.03
CA MET A 21 -19.14 -8.69 23.26
C MET A 21 -18.58 -9.35 21.99
N LEU A 22 -19.41 -10.07 21.25
CA LEU A 22 -19.02 -10.70 19.99
C LEU A 22 -18.56 -9.66 18.95
N GLY A 23 -19.29 -8.56 18.81
CA GLY A 23 -18.90 -7.49 17.88
C GLY A 23 -17.58 -6.80 18.30
N MET A 24 -17.40 -6.46 19.60
CA MET A 24 -16.13 -5.92 20.08
C MET A 24 -14.98 -6.91 19.88
N GLY A 25 -15.24 -8.20 20.20
CA GLY A 25 -14.26 -9.28 20.00
C GLY A 25 -13.85 -9.43 18.56
N LEU A 26 -14.79 -9.31 17.61
CA LEU A 26 -14.50 -9.37 16.18
C LEU A 26 -13.61 -8.23 15.71
N LEU A 27 -13.81 -7.01 16.21
CA LEU A 27 -12.93 -5.88 15.91
C LEU A 27 -11.49 -6.10 16.40
N ILE A 28 -11.34 -6.60 17.63
CA ILE A 28 -10.03 -6.92 18.20
C ILE A 28 -9.37 -8.07 17.44
N LEU A 29 -10.15 -9.08 17.08
CA LEU A 29 -9.69 -10.22 16.28
C LEU A 29 -9.14 -9.76 14.93
N ILE A 30 -9.88 -8.91 14.21
CA ILE A 30 -9.45 -8.36 12.92
C ILE A 30 -8.19 -7.52 13.09
N ALA A 31 -8.11 -6.68 14.13
CA ALA A 31 -6.91 -5.89 14.41
C ALA A 31 -5.69 -6.78 14.65
N ALA A 32 -5.83 -7.81 15.51
CA ALA A 32 -4.77 -8.76 15.81
C ALA A 32 -4.36 -9.58 14.58
N LEU A 33 -5.34 -10.05 13.80
CA LEU A 33 -5.12 -10.77 12.56
C LEU A 33 -4.28 -9.94 11.56
N PHE A 34 -4.69 -8.70 11.28
CA PHE A 34 -3.98 -7.83 10.34
C PHE A 34 -2.55 -7.52 10.81
N PHE A 35 -2.41 -7.14 12.07
CA PHE A 35 -1.12 -6.83 12.64
C PHE A 35 -0.16 -8.00 12.51
N THR A 36 -0.58 -9.19 12.96
CA THR A 36 0.27 -10.38 12.96
C THR A 36 0.54 -10.89 11.54
N THR A 37 -0.47 -10.87 10.65
CA THR A 37 -0.30 -11.29 9.25
C THR A 37 0.73 -10.43 8.52
N LEU A 38 0.57 -9.10 8.56
CA LEU A 38 1.42 -8.19 7.78
C LEU A 38 2.85 -8.14 8.31
N PHE A 39 3.05 -8.13 9.64
CA PHE A 39 4.40 -8.17 10.20
C PHE A 39 5.09 -9.52 10.00
N THR A 40 4.36 -10.63 10.14
CA THR A 40 4.92 -11.96 9.87
C THR A 40 5.30 -12.09 8.40
N PHE A 41 4.43 -11.64 7.50
CA PHE A 41 4.71 -11.61 6.06
C PHE A 41 5.97 -10.78 5.76
N LYS A 42 6.06 -9.56 6.28
CA LYS A 42 7.22 -8.68 6.11
C LYS A 42 8.52 -9.34 6.50
N ILE A 43 8.57 -9.99 7.66
CA ILE A 43 9.79 -10.63 8.15
C ILE A 43 10.21 -11.80 7.27
N ILE A 44 9.27 -12.70 6.97
CA ILE A 44 9.57 -13.86 6.14
C ILE A 44 10.03 -13.41 4.76
N TYR A 45 9.37 -12.40 4.19
CA TYR A 45 9.75 -11.84 2.89
C TYR A 45 11.16 -11.23 2.92
N GLU A 46 11.49 -10.45 3.95
CA GLU A 46 12.82 -9.86 4.16
C GLU A 46 13.91 -10.93 4.35
N GLU A 47 13.65 -11.94 5.15
CA GLU A 47 14.58 -13.04 5.40
C GLU A 47 14.85 -13.86 4.13
N GLU A 48 13.82 -14.16 3.36
CA GLU A 48 13.94 -14.94 2.12
C GLU A 48 14.68 -14.19 1.02
N VAL A 49 14.36 -12.91 0.79
CA VAL A 49 15.07 -12.11 -0.21
C VAL A 49 16.53 -11.90 0.22
N THR A 50 16.77 -11.64 1.52
CA THR A 50 18.12 -11.49 2.04
C THR A 50 18.91 -12.80 1.94
N ALA A 51 18.28 -13.94 2.23
CA ALA A 51 18.87 -15.26 2.08
C ALA A 51 19.20 -15.55 0.61
N LEU A 52 18.28 -15.21 -0.32
CA LEU A 52 18.49 -15.33 -1.76
C LEU A 52 19.70 -14.51 -2.20
N PHE A 53 19.78 -13.23 -1.84
CA PHE A 53 20.91 -12.37 -2.19
C PHE A 53 22.23 -12.89 -1.63
N ARG A 54 22.24 -13.40 -0.39
CA ARG A 54 23.43 -13.97 0.22
C ARG A 54 23.86 -15.27 -0.45
N GLN A 55 22.94 -16.21 -0.68
CA GLN A 55 23.23 -17.51 -1.28
C GLN A 55 23.70 -17.40 -2.73
N GLN A 56 23.14 -16.45 -3.48
CA GLN A 56 23.49 -16.23 -4.88
C GLN A 56 24.60 -15.20 -5.07
N HIS A 57 25.23 -14.76 -3.96
CA HIS A 57 26.31 -13.77 -3.96
C HIS A 57 25.94 -12.51 -4.79
N TYR A 58 24.82 -11.88 -4.44
CA TYR A 58 24.33 -10.71 -5.18
C TYR A 58 25.38 -9.59 -5.17
N ALA A 59 25.71 -9.05 -6.35
CA ALA A 59 26.77 -8.06 -6.50
C ALA A 59 26.44 -6.75 -5.77
N ALA A 60 27.45 -6.18 -5.09
CA ALA A 60 27.34 -4.89 -4.43
C ALA A 60 27.32 -3.73 -5.42
N VAL A 61 28.03 -3.89 -6.56
CA VAL A 61 28.08 -2.89 -7.64
C VAL A 61 28.09 -3.59 -8.99
N THR A 62 27.38 -3.04 -9.95
CA THR A 62 27.43 -3.41 -11.37
C THR A 62 27.99 -2.23 -12.16
N LEU A 63 29.08 -2.45 -12.89
CA LEU A 63 29.67 -1.49 -13.83
C LEU A 63 29.35 -1.93 -15.26
N THR A 64 28.94 -0.98 -16.08
CA THR A 64 28.75 -1.23 -17.53
C THR A 64 29.75 -0.42 -18.32
N GLY A 65 30.34 -1.01 -19.34
CA GLY A 65 31.33 -0.38 -20.17
C GLY A 65 32.15 -1.39 -20.96
N ASN A 66 33.15 -0.94 -21.69
CA ASN A 66 34.10 -1.79 -22.39
C ASN A 66 35.36 -1.98 -21.51
N PHE A 67 35.51 -3.17 -20.96
CA PHE A 67 36.54 -3.45 -19.96
C PHE A 67 37.65 -4.34 -20.52
N THR A 68 38.90 -3.95 -20.27
CA THR A 68 40.12 -4.69 -20.63
C THR A 68 40.56 -5.62 -19.51
N ALA A 69 41.56 -6.46 -19.78
CA ALA A 69 42.16 -7.31 -18.76
C ALA A 69 42.92 -6.49 -17.70
N ASP A 70 43.45 -5.32 -18.09
CA ASP A 70 44.19 -4.42 -17.20
C ASP A 70 43.27 -3.68 -16.22
N ASP A 71 42.07 -3.33 -16.65
CA ASP A 71 41.06 -2.70 -15.79
C ASP A 71 40.66 -3.58 -14.61
N THR A 72 40.53 -4.89 -14.83
CA THR A 72 40.26 -5.86 -13.76
C THR A 72 41.39 -5.95 -12.74
N LYS A 73 42.66 -5.87 -13.19
CA LYS A 73 43.82 -5.90 -12.27
C LYS A 73 43.87 -4.66 -11.39
N LYS A 74 43.50 -3.50 -11.94
CA LYS A 74 43.41 -2.25 -11.14
C LYS A 74 42.35 -2.35 -10.05
N LEU A 75 41.20 -2.96 -10.36
CA LEU A 75 40.13 -3.21 -9.38
C LEU A 75 40.52 -4.27 -8.34
N GLU A 76 41.24 -5.34 -8.74
CA GLU A 76 41.75 -6.38 -7.83
C GLU A 76 42.75 -5.81 -6.81
N ALA A 77 43.41 -4.73 -7.14
CA ALA A 77 44.33 -4.04 -6.24
C ALA A 77 43.60 -3.19 -5.16
N SER A 78 42.32 -2.93 -5.29
CA SER A 78 41.54 -2.20 -4.29
C SER A 78 41.21 -3.07 -3.07
N PRO A 79 41.53 -2.64 -1.84
CA PRO A 79 41.32 -3.42 -0.62
C PRO A 79 39.84 -3.63 -0.30
N HIS A 80 38.95 -2.86 -0.91
CA HIS A 80 37.51 -2.91 -0.65
C HIS A 80 36.78 -3.92 -1.54
N ILE A 81 37.40 -4.38 -2.63
CA ILE A 81 36.80 -5.30 -3.60
C ILE A 81 37.26 -6.72 -3.28
N SER A 82 36.29 -7.56 -2.92
CA SER A 82 36.58 -8.95 -2.55
C SER A 82 36.51 -9.93 -3.74
N THR A 83 35.63 -9.67 -4.69
CA THR A 83 35.41 -10.54 -5.85
C THR A 83 34.98 -9.73 -7.06
N ILE A 84 35.55 -10.06 -8.21
CA ILE A 84 35.20 -9.47 -9.51
C ILE A 84 34.77 -10.58 -10.44
N GLU A 85 33.67 -10.35 -11.17
CA GLU A 85 33.25 -11.24 -12.24
C GLU A 85 32.88 -10.46 -13.49
N LYS A 86 33.44 -10.91 -14.63
CA LYS A 86 33.16 -10.38 -15.96
C LYS A 86 31.98 -11.11 -16.56
N ARG A 87 31.05 -10.37 -17.17
CA ARG A 87 29.96 -10.95 -17.95
C ARG A 87 29.59 -10.06 -19.13
N THR A 88 28.80 -10.61 -20.03
CA THR A 88 28.19 -9.88 -21.14
C THR A 88 26.69 -9.93 -21.01
N VAL A 89 26.05 -8.78 -21.17
CA VAL A 89 24.60 -8.64 -21.28
C VAL A 89 24.29 -7.96 -22.61
N GLN A 90 23.49 -8.60 -23.45
CA GLN A 90 23.14 -8.06 -24.75
C GLN A 90 21.67 -8.36 -25.08
N ASP A 91 20.96 -7.33 -25.53
CA ASP A 91 19.58 -7.44 -25.94
C ASP A 91 19.50 -7.66 -27.46
N PHE A 92 18.68 -8.62 -27.86
CA PHE A 92 18.40 -8.93 -29.25
C PHE A 92 16.90 -8.85 -29.51
N ARG A 93 16.53 -8.40 -30.70
CA ARG A 93 15.15 -8.45 -31.13
C ARG A 93 14.90 -9.66 -31.99
N SER A 94 13.91 -10.47 -31.67
CA SER A 94 13.49 -11.65 -32.43
C SER A 94 11.99 -11.54 -32.73
N GLY A 95 11.64 -10.92 -33.85
CA GLY A 95 10.26 -10.59 -34.20
C GLY A 95 9.67 -9.55 -33.24
N ASP A 96 8.58 -9.92 -32.57
CA ASP A 96 7.92 -9.07 -31.58
C ASP A 96 8.48 -9.26 -30.16
N LYS A 97 9.49 -10.11 -29.99
CA LYS A 97 10.10 -10.44 -28.71
C LYS A 97 11.46 -9.77 -28.56
N THR A 98 11.71 -9.27 -27.37
CA THR A 98 13.06 -8.85 -26.95
C THR A 98 13.70 -9.98 -26.14
N VAL A 99 14.89 -10.38 -26.50
CA VAL A 99 15.64 -11.45 -25.85
C VAL A 99 16.91 -10.87 -25.27
N ARG A 100 17.03 -10.91 -23.95
CA ARG A 100 18.27 -10.58 -23.25
C ARG A 100 19.10 -11.82 -23.05
N LEU A 101 20.27 -11.86 -23.69
CA LEU A 101 21.29 -12.89 -23.45
C LEU A 101 22.28 -12.42 -22.41
N ILE A 102 22.49 -13.23 -21.40
CA ILE A 102 23.43 -12.98 -20.29
C ILE A 102 24.43 -14.11 -20.25
N SER A 103 25.72 -13.83 -20.27
CA SER A 103 26.72 -14.87 -20.04
C SER A 103 26.66 -15.33 -18.58
N LEU A 104 26.68 -16.64 -18.37
CA LEU A 104 26.48 -17.26 -17.05
C LEU A 104 27.56 -16.81 -16.07
N SER A 105 27.14 -16.27 -14.95
CA SER A 105 27.99 -15.93 -13.81
C SER A 105 28.19 -17.14 -12.90
N THR A 106 29.41 -17.30 -12.35
CA THR A 106 29.77 -18.44 -11.51
C THR A 106 30.14 -18.06 -10.09
N LYS A 107 30.50 -16.79 -9.86
CA LYS A 107 30.91 -16.28 -8.55
C LYS A 107 29.86 -15.33 -7.97
N LEU A 108 29.34 -14.40 -8.78
CA LEU A 108 28.39 -13.37 -8.37
C LEU A 108 27.12 -13.49 -9.18
N ASN A 109 25.98 -13.07 -8.62
CA ASN A 109 24.65 -13.12 -9.25
C ASN A 109 24.32 -14.51 -9.85
N GLN A 110 24.61 -15.57 -9.10
CA GLN A 110 24.42 -16.94 -9.56
C GLN A 110 22.92 -17.21 -9.77
N VAL A 111 22.61 -18.00 -10.81
CA VAL A 111 21.24 -18.44 -11.07
C VAL A 111 20.89 -19.68 -10.26
N ILE A 112 19.61 -19.81 -9.89
CA ILE A 112 19.08 -21.00 -9.21
C ILE A 112 18.44 -21.90 -10.26
N LEU A 113 18.95 -23.14 -10.37
CA LEU A 113 18.39 -24.13 -11.28
C LEU A 113 17.06 -24.66 -10.72
N GLU A 114 15.98 -24.48 -11.48
CA GLU A 114 14.66 -25.04 -11.14
C GLU A 114 14.46 -26.41 -11.79
N LYS A 115 14.84 -26.54 -13.06
CA LYS A 115 14.73 -27.79 -13.84
C LYS A 115 15.89 -27.93 -14.81
N GLY A 116 16.30 -29.16 -15.10
CA GLY A 116 17.34 -29.44 -16.09
C GLY A 116 18.76 -29.26 -15.56
N ARG A 117 19.62 -28.65 -16.33
CA ARG A 117 21.04 -28.37 -16.00
C ARG A 117 21.52 -27.03 -16.58
N LEU A 118 22.66 -26.55 -16.12
CA LEU A 118 23.31 -25.35 -16.69
C LEU A 118 23.96 -25.66 -18.07
N PRO A 119 24.07 -24.61 -18.96
CA PRO A 119 24.64 -24.76 -20.28
C PRO A 119 26.14 -25.09 -20.21
N LYS A 120 26.57 -26.08 -21.00
CA LYS A 120 27.97 -26.50 -21.11
C LYS A 120 28.61 -26.11 -22.45
N SER A 121 27.80 -25.83 -23.46
CA SER A 121 28.26 -25.44 -24.83
C SER A 121 27.65 -24.11 -25.25
N THR A 122 28.20 -23.51 -26.28
CA THR A 122 27.68 -22.27 -26.89
C THR A 122 26.37 -22.48 -27.65
N ALA A 123 25.95 -23.73 -27.90
CA ALA A 123 24.66 -24.06 -28.54
C ALA A 123 23.53 -24.29 -27.50
N GLU A 124 23.80 -24.09 -26.21
CA GLU A 124 22.86 -24.32 -25.11
C GLU A 124 22.52 -23.04 -24.37
N CYS A 125 21.29 -22.95 -23.88
CA CYS A 125 20.86 -21.88 -22.99
C CYS A 125 19.97 -22.42 -21.88
N VAL A 126 19.84 -21.61 -20.82
CA VAL A 126 18.78 -21.77 -19.80
C VAL A 126 17.91 -20.53 -19.79
N LEU A 127 16.62 -20.73 -19.64
CA LEU A 127 15.63 -19.65 -19.67
C LEU A 127 15.15 -19.34 -18.25
N ILE A 128 14.81 -18.07 -18.04
CA ILE A 128 14.16 -17.66 -16.80
C ILE A 128 12.75 -18.25 -16.70
N SER A 129 12.35 -18.62 -15.50
CA SER A 129 11.13 -19.40 -15.25
C SER A 129 9.85 -18.67 -15.64
N GLN A 130 9.78 -17.33 -15.46
CA GLN A 130 8.63 -16.51 -15.84
C GLN A 130 8.32 -16.63 -17.34
N TYR A 131 9.35 -16.42 -18.17
CA TYR A 131 9.23 -16.54 -19.62
C TYR A 131 8.89 -17.97 -20.06
N ALA A 132 9.61 -18.96 -19.53
CA ALA A 132 9.41 -20.36 -19.89
C ALA A 132 7.98 -20.85 -19.57
N ARG A 133 7.43 -20.47 -18.40
CA ARG A 133 6.06 -20.80 -18.00
C ARG A 133 5.02 -20.17 -18.92
N GLN A 134 5.14 -18.86 -19.15
CA GLN A 134 4.15 -18.12 -19.94
C GLN A 134 4.11 -18.54 -21.40
N ASN A 135 5.26 -18.89 -21.97
CA ASN A 135 5.36 -19.37 -23.35
C ASN A 135 5.33 -20.89 -23.46
N LYS A 136 5.09 -21.63 -22.36
CA LYS A 136 4.98 -23.11 -22.30
C LYS A 136 6.20 -23.85 -22.87
N ILE A 137 7.40 -23.27 -22.69
CA ILE A 137 8.66 -23.84 -23.18
C ILE A 137 9.10 -25.00 -22.27
N LYS A 138 9.52 -26.09 -22.88
CA LYS A 138 9.98 -27.30 -22.20
C LYS A 138 11.50 -27.49 -22.36
N LEU A 139 12.06 -28.38 -21.55
CA LEU A 139 13.45 -28.79 -21.73
C LEU A 139 13.63 -29.45 -23.10
N ASN A 140 14.77 -29.16 -23.73
CA ASN A 140 15.17 -29.59 -25.10
C ASN A 140 14.39 -28.92 -26.23
N ASP A 141 13.55 -27.92 -25.97
CA ASP A 141 12.98 -27.07 -27.00
C ASP A 141 14.08 -26.21 -27.66
N THR A 142 13.87 -25.86 -28.92
CA THR A 142 14.79 -24.97 -29.66
C THR A 142 14.36 -23.51 -29.43
N PHE A 143 15.26 -22.71 -28.90
CA PHE A 143 15.09 -21.27 -28.70
C PHE A 143 15.92 -20.52 -29.76
N THR A 144 15.29 -19.71 -30.59
CA THR A 144 15.98 -18.99 -31.68
C THR A 144 16.17 -17.52 -31.32
N VAL A 145 17.41 -17.06 -31.39
CA VAL A 145 17.79 -15.67 -31.13
C VAL A 145 18.70 -15.20 -32.27
N ASN A 146 18.36 -14.09 -32.90
CA ASN A 146 19.13 -13.50 -34.01
C ASN A 146 19.57 -14.54 -35.08
N GLY A 147 18.65 -15.45 -35.44
CA GLY A 147 18.93 -16.53 -36.42
C GLY A 147 19.71 -17.73 -35.89
N GLN A 148 20.28 -17.63 -34.67
CA GLN A 148 21.00 -18.73 -34.02
C GLN A 148 20.05 -19.61 -33.20
N LYS A 149 20.13 -20.92 -33.38
CA LYS A 149 19.32 -21.90 -32.64
C LYS A 149 20.06 -22.36 -31.40
N LEU A 150 19.44 -22.20 -30.25
CA LEU A 150 19.95 -22.64 -28.94
C LEU A 150 19.04 -23.72 -28.38
N ASN A 151 19.61 -24.74 -27.74
CA ASN A 151 18.86 -25.78 -27.07
C ASN A 151 18.59 -25.37 -25.60
N VAL A 152 17.34 -25.41 -25.17
CA VAL A 152 16.94 -25.08 -23.79
C VAL A 152 17.24 -26.27 -22.87
N VAL A 153 18.35 -26.21 -22.14
CA VAL A 153 18.81 -27.31 -21.27
C VAL A 153 18.39 -27.18 -19.82
N GLY A 154 17.83 -26.02 -19.44
CA GLY A 154 17.33 -25.79 -18.09
C GLY A 154 16.44 -24.58 -17.97
N ILE A 155 15.73 -24.53 -16.84
CA ILE A 155 14.91 -23.39 -16.41
C ILE A 155 15.49 -22.91 -15.09
N VAL A 156 15.70 -21.59 -14.97
CA VAL A 156 16.39 -20.96 -13.85
C VAL A 156 15.61 -19.78 -13.28
N ARG A 157 15.92 -19.43 -12.02
CA ARG A 157 15.57 -18.16 -11.38
C ARG A 157 16.85 -17.36 -11.17
N SER A 158 16.72 -16.05 -11.15
CA SER A 158 17.86 -15.15 -10.95
C SER A 158 17.55 -14.11 -9.88
N PRO A 159 18.50 -13.77 -9.00
CA PRO A 159 18.34 -12.72 -8.00
C PRO A 159 18.16 -11.33 -8.64
N GLU A 160 18.57 -11.16 -9.89
CA GLU A 160 18.41 -9.90 -10.64
C GLU A 160 17.03 -9.74 -11.26
N TYR A 161 16.20 -10.79 -11.26
CA TYR A 161 14.86 -10.83 -11.86
C TYR A 161 13.82 -11.35 -10.87
N ILE A 162 13.95 -10.98 -9.59
CA ILE A 162 12.90 -11.20 -8.59
C ILE A 162 11.64 -10.48 -9.06
N TYR A 163 11.77 -9.22 -9.45
CA TYR A 163 10.78 -8.51 -10.23
C TYR A 163 11.20 -8.57 -11.70
N TYR A 164 10.30 -9.02 -12.55
CA TYR A 164 10.61 -9.21 -13.95
C TYR A 164 10.57 -7.87 -14.69
N SER A 165 11.72 -7.20 -14.80
CA SER A 165 11.85 -5.90 -15.45
C SER A 165 12.81 -5.95 -16.63
N GLN A 166 12.55 -5.17 -17.69
CA GLN A 166 13.40 -5.10 -18.88
C GLN A 166 14.49 -4.04 -18.73
N SER A 167 14.21 -2.94 -18.04
CA SER A 167 15.17 -1.86 -17.85
C SER A 167 14.96 -1.21 -16.48
N GLU A 168 15.90 -0.38 -16.05
CA GLU A 168 15.79 0.41 -14.80
C GLU A 168 14.60 1.38 -14.79
N ARG A 169 13.89 1.53 -15.92
CA ARG A 169 12.73 2.41 -16.11
C ARG A 169 11.43 1.65 -16.31
N SER A 170 11.53 0.39 -16.64
CA SER A 170 10.38 -0.49 -16.82
C SER A 170 10.04 -1.16 -15.51
N PHE A 171 8.89 -0.86 -14.94
CA PHE A 171 8.41 -1.47 -13.70
C PHE A 171 8.23 -2.98 -13.79
N SER A 172 7.92 -3.47 -14.97
CA SER A 172 7.76 -4.88 -15.29
C SER A 172 7.99 -5.09 -16.75
N ALA A 173 8.27 -6.32 -17.11
CA ALA A 173 8.27 -6.75 -18.49
C ALA A 173 7.17 -7.80 -18.69
N ASP A 174 6.52 -7.79 -19.85
CA ASP A 174 5.58 -8.86 -20.19
C ASP A 174 6.37 -10.16 -20.45
N PRO A 175 6.18 -11.21 -19.63
CA PRO A 175 6.84 -12.49 -19.84
C PRO A 175 6.49 -13.19 -21.15
N LYS A 176 5.54 -12.67 -21.94
CA LYS A 176 5.24 -13.18 -23.29
C LYS A 176 6.20 -12.64 -24.33
N THR A 177 6.62 -11.38 -24.18
CA THR A 177 7.39 -10.63 -25.19
C THR A 177 8.85 -10.40 -24.80
N PHE A 178 9.16 -10.38 -23.50
CA PHE A 178 10.53 -10.25 -23.01
C PHE A 178 11.07 -11.59 -22.52
N ALA A 179 12.21 -12.02 -23.03
CA ALA A 179 12.89 -13.25 -22.64
C ALA A 179 14.24 -12.93 -22.00
N VAL A 180 14.59 -13.61 -20.91
CA VAL A 180 15.93 -13.60 -20.35
C VAL A 180 16.49 -15.01 -20.46
N ALA A 181 17.63 -15.13 -21.15
CA ALA A 181 18.33 -16.40 -21.35
C ALA A 181 19.78 -16.28 -20.90
N PHE A 182 20.24 -17.27 -20.16
CA PHE A 182 21.64 -17.36 -19.76
C PHE A 182 22.34 -18.37 -20.64
N VAL A 183 23.50 -17.96 -21.19
CA VAL A 183 24.32 -18.74 -22.12
C VAL A 183 25.69 -19.02 -21.50
N SER A 184 26.43 -19.97 -22.08
CA SER A 184 27.80 -20.26 -21.63
C SER A 184 28.69 -19.01 -21.64
N LYS A 185 29.66 -18.93 -20.73
CA LYS A 185 30.63 -17.81 -20.65
C LYS A 185 31.35 -17.55 -21.98
N ASN A 186 31.60 -18.62 -22.76
CA ASN A 186 32.32 -18.55 -24.00
C ASN A 186 31.44 -18.17 -25.22
N PHE A 187 30.18 -17.84 -24.97
CA PHE A 187 29.25 -17.43 -26.05
C PHE A 187 29.61 -16.06 -26.63
N PHE A 188 30.06 -15.15 -25.80
CA PHE A 188 30.45 -13.81 -26.21
C PHE A 188 31.99 -13.64 -26.18
N PRO A 189 32.56 -12.93 -27.16
CA PRO A 189 34.00 -12.71 -27.21
C PRO A 189 34.53 -11.69 -26.19
N SER A 190 33.69 -10.75 -25.76
CA SER A 190 34.08 -9.65 -24.85
C SER A 190 33.05 -9.47 -23.77
N ALA A 191 33.49 -8.91 -22.65
CA ALA A 191 32.62 -8.56 -21.54
C ALA A 191 32.27 -7.06 -21.55
N ASN A 192 31.01 -6.72 -21.31
CA ASN A 192 30.54 -5.35 -21.20
C ASN A 192 30.01 -4.99 -19.81
N GLN A 193 30.07 -5.93 -18.87
CA GLN A 193 29.74 -5.70 -17.47
C GLN A 193 30.77 -6.31 -16.53
N LEU A 194 31.03 -5.59 -15.41
CA LEU A 194 31.76 -6.09 -14.26
C LEU A 194 30.83 -6.10 -13.06
N LEU A 195 30.75 -7.24 -12.40
CA LEU A 195 30.09 -7.43 -11.13
C LEU A 195 31.14 -7.38 -10.04
N LEU A 196 30.90 -6.57 -9.00
CA LEU A 196 31.81 -6.40 -7.88
C LEU A 196 31.12 -6.83 -6.58
N ALA A 197 31.80 -7.65 -5.79
CA ALA A 197 31.45 -7.87 -4.39
C ALA A 197 32.39 -7.05 -3.50
N SER A 198 31.86 -6.55 -2.40
CA SER A 198 32.58 -5.75 -1.44
C SER A 198 32.20 -6.11 -0.01
N THR A 199 33.13 -5.90 0.92
CA THR A 199 32.89 -6.00 2.36
C THR A 199 32.41 -4.70 2.97
N THR A 200 32.60 -3.56 2.24
CA THR A 200 32.19 -2.22 2.64
C THR A 200 31.48 -1.53 1.48
N SER A 201 30.74 -0.45 1.75
CA SER A 201 30.10 0.33 0.68
C SER A 201 31.16 0.93 -0.24
N ILE A 202 31.13 0.57 -1.54
CA ILE A 202 32.01 1.18 -2.56
C ILE A 202 31.38 2.49 -3.01
N GLN A 203 32.13 3.57 -2.95
CA GLN A 203 31.71 4.85 -3.49
C GLN A 203 32.07 4.98 -4.97
N GLU A 204 31.19 5.59 -5.75
CA GLU A 204 31.40 5.82 -7.18
C GLU A 204 32.71 6.60 -7.44
N THR A 205 33.02 7.59 -6.59
CA THR A 205 34.26 8.42 -6.67
C THR A 205 35.53 7.61 -6.60
N GLU A 206 35.52 6.47 -5.92
CA GLU A 206 36.68 5.57 -5.82
C GLU A 206 36.87 4.82 -7.13
N ILE A 207 35.79 4.25 -7.70
CA ILE A 207 35.86 3.53 -8.97
C ILE A 207 36.21 4.44 -10.14
N LYS A 208 35.68 5.66 -10.16
CA LYS A 208 35.94 6.66 -11.20
C LYS A 208 37.44 7.03 -11.31
N LYS A 209 38.21 6.91 -10.23
CA LYS A 209 39.65 7.12 -10.22
C LYS A 209 40.42 5.92 -10.79
N LEU A 210 39.85 4.72 -10.76
CA LEU A 210 40.54 3.50 -11.13
C LEU A 210 40.37 3.16 -12.62
N LEU A 211 39.15 3.36 -13.17
CA LEU A 211 38.86 3.01 -14.57
C LEU A 211 37.68 3.82 -15.14
N PRO A 212 37.63 3.99 -16.47
CA PRO A 212 36.47 4.55 -17.15
C PRO A 212 35.34 3.51 -17.22
N TYR A 213 34.09 3.96 -17.02
CA TYR A 213 32.87 3.17 -17.15
C TYR A 213 31.74 4.02 -17.78
N GLN A 214 30.72 3.37 -18.32
CA GLN A 214 29.53 4.02 -18.87
C GLN A 214 28.46 4.24 -17.83
N SER A 215 28.24 3.24 -16.96
CA SER A 215 27.34 3.37 -15.82
C SER A 215 27.88 2.64 -14.60
N PHE A 216 27.60 3.21 -13.43
CA PHE A 216 27.81 2.64 -12.10
C PHE A 216 26.46 2.46 -11.44
N THR A 217 26.11 1.25 -11.01
CA THR A 217 24.85 0.95 -10.33
C THR A 217 25.14 0.19 -9.04
N ALA A 218 24.98 0.87 -7.90
CA ALA A 218 25.09 0.19 -6.62
C ALA A 218 23.87 -0.73 -6.38
N GLN A 219 24.01 -1.72 -5.51
CA GLN A 219 22.93 -2.65 -5.18
C GLN A 219 21.63 -1.93 -4.78
N LYS A 220 21.73 -0.89 -3.96
CA LYS A 220 20.59 -0.09 -3.48
C LYS A 220 19.85 0.66 -4.60
N ASP A 221 20.55 0.95 -5.71
CA ASP A 221 20.03 1.72 -6.84
C ASP A 221 19.46 0.82 -7.95
N GLN A 222 19.67 -0.50 -7.85
CA GLN A 222 19.08 -1.47 -8.77
C GLN A 222 17.57 -1.55 -8.59
N ILE A 223 16.81 -1.54 -9.69
CA ILE A 223 15.34 -1.52 -9.70
C ILE A 223 14.72 -2.64 -8.85
N ASN A 224 15.27 -3.85 -8.92
CA ASN A 224 14.78 -4.98 -8.14
C ASN A 224 14.93 -4.76 -6.63
N TYR A 225 16.03 -4.15 -6.20
CA TYR A 225 16.25 -3.84 -4.78
C TYR A 225 15.35 -2.70 -4.32
N GLN A 226 15.17 -1.66 -5.13
CA GLN A 226 14.27 -0.54 -4.82
C GLN A 226 12.81 -0.99 -4.72
N MET A 227 12.34 -1.84 -5.65
CA MET A 227 10.99 -2.41 -5.59
C MET A 227 10.79 -3.27 -4.34
N TYR A 228 11.78 -4.11 -4.01
CA TYR A 228 11.77 -4.91 -2.79
C TYR A 228 11.67 -4.05 -1.52
N GLN A 229 12.48 -3.00 -1.41
CA GLN A 229 12.43 -2.09 -0.25
C GLN A 229 11.10 -1.33 -0.20
N GLY A 230 10.61 -0.88 -1.35
CA GLY A 230 9.30 -0.23 -1.45
C GLY A 230 8.15 -1.11 -0.96
N ASP A 231 8.14 -2.39 -1.33
CA ASP A 231 7.15 -3.35 -0.86
C ASP A 231 7.23 -3.56 0.67
N LEU A 232 8.44 -3.67 1.23
CA LEU A 232 8.63 -3.79 2.68
C LEU A 232 8.05 -2.57 3.43
N ASP A 233 8.35 -1.36 2.96
CA ASP A 233 7.86 -0.12 3.57
C ASP A 233 6.33 -0.01 3.49
N GLN A 234 5.73 -0.47 2.40
CA GLN A 234 4.28 -0.54 2.23
C GLN A 234 3.64 -1.50 3.24
N PHE A 235 4.18 -2.72 3.38
CA PHE A 235 3.66 -3.69 4.36
C PHE A 235 3.76 -3.16 5.78
N VAL A 236 4.87 -2.53 6.14
CA VAL A 236 5.06 -1.90 7.46
C VAL A 236 4.03 -0.80 7.71
N SER A 237 3.81 0.07 6.72
CA SER A 237 2.84 1.16 6.82
C SER A 237 1.41 0.64 7.03
N PHE A 238 1.00 -0.35 6.25
CA PHE A 238 -0.31 -0.99 6.43
C PHE A 238 -0.43 -1.71 7.78
N ALA A 239 0.63 -2.38 8.23
CA ALA A 239 0.65 -3.09 9.51
C ALA A 239 0.52 -2.18 10.72
N TYR A 240 0.90 -0.90 10.62
CA TYR A 240 0.67 0.09 11.69
C TYR A 240 -0.69 0.79 11.55
N ILE A 241 -1.08 1.22 10.37
CA ILE A 241 -2.26 2.09 10.18
C ILE A 241 -3.56 1.33 10.48
N PHE A 242 -3.78 0.18 9.82
CA PHE A 242 -5.06 -0.53 9.93
C PHE A 242 -5.33 -1.09 11.34
N PRO A 243 -4.41 -1.86 11.95
CA PRO A 243 -4.65 -2.39 13.30
C PRO A 243 -4.84 -1.30 14.33
N THR A 244 -4.11 -0.17 14.22
CA THR A 244 -4.24 0.95 15.14
C THR A 244 -5.65 1.54 15.11
N ILE A 245 -6.21 1.76 13.92
CA ILE A 245 -7.58 2.26 13.76
C ILE A 245 -8.57 1.25 14.36
N PHE A 246 -8.39 -0.04 14.10
CA PHE A 246 -9.29 -1.09 14.58
C PHE A 246 -9.25 -1.21 16.11
N TRP A 247 -8.06 -1.18 16.71
CA TRP A 247 -7.92 -1.17 18.18
C TRP A 247 -8.53 0.07 18.80
N LEU A 248 -8.27 1.27 18.27
CA LEU A 248 -8.83 2.50 18.79
C LEU A 248 -10.37 2.51 18.75
N LEU A 249 -10.96 2.05 17.65
CA LEU A 249 -12.41 1.91 17.55
C LEU A 249 -12.96 0.92 18.57
N SER A 250 -12.34 -0.26 18.67
CA SER A 250 -12.75 -1.28 19.65
C SER A 250 -12.66 -0.79 21.08
N PHE A 251 -11.54 -0.18 21.46
CA PHE A 251 -11.33 0.36 22.81
C PHE A 251 -12.31 1.50 23.13
N GLY A 252 -12.59 2.37 22.15
CA GLY A 252 -13.61 3.41 22.29
C GLY A 252 -15.00 2.84 22.54
N ILE A 253 -15.38 1.78 21.82
CA ILE A 253 -16.66 1.09 22.04
C ILE A 253 -16.71 0.43 23.41
N ILE A 254 -15.63 -0.23 23.85
CA ILE A 254 -15.51 -0.82 25.20
C ILE A 254 -15.73 0.26 26.29
N PHE A 255 -15.03 1.39 26.15
CA PHE A 255 -15.17 2.52 27.09
C PHE A 255 -16.62 2.98 27.23
N ILE A 256 -17.32 3.15 26.12
CA ILE A 256 -18.71 3.63 26.12
C ILE A 256 -19.67 2.61 26.71
N ILE A 257 -19.55 1.35 26.29
CA ILE A 257 -20.44 0.26 26.75
C ILE A 257 -20.27 0.06 28.25
N LEU A 258 -19.03 0.00 28.73
CA LEU A 258 -18.77 -0.22 30.14
C LEU A 258 -19.22 0.97 31.01
N ARG A 259 -18.89 2.21 30.64
CA ARG A 259 -19.34 3.42 31.36
C ARG A 259 -20.85 3.42 31.54
N ARG A 260 -21.57 2.96 30.55
CA ARG A 260 -23.01 2.87 30.57
C ARG A 260 -23.54 1.75 31.45
N THR A 261 -22.97 0.55 31.34
CA THR A 261 -23.33 -0.58 32.21
C THR A 261 -23.18 -0.19 33.67
N LEU A 262 -22.10 0.51 33.98
CA LEU A 262 -21.86 1.05 35.33
C LEU A 262 -22.92 2.08 35.79
N LEU A 263 -23.36 2.94 34.86
CA LEU A 263 -24.44 3.91 35.17
C LEU A 263 -25.79 3.22 35.39
N LYS A 264 -26.09 2.12 34.68
CA LYS A 264 -27.28 1.29 34.94
C LYS A 264 -27.20 0.58 36.31
N GLU A 265 -26.04 0.05 36.64
CA GLU A 265 -25.80 -0.74 37.85
C GLU A 265 -25.32 0.12 39.06
N HIS A 266 -25.50 1.43 38.96
CA HIS A 266 -25.00 2.37 39.93
C HIS A 266 -25.50 2.09 41.38
N LYS A 267 -26.79 1.70 41.55
CA LYS A 267 -27.35 1.28 42.81
C LYS A 267 -26.68 0.02 43.36
N GLN A 268 -26.44 -0.98 42.51
CA GLN A 268 -25.79 -2.23 42.91
C GLN A 268 -24.34 -1.99 43.33
N ILE A 269 -23.62 -1.09 42.60
CA ILE A 269 -22.26 -0.69 42.98
C ILE A 269 -22.25 0.03 44.32
N GLY A 270 -23.22 0.93 44.57
CA GLY A 270 -23.40 1.61 45.87
C GLY A 270 -23.64 0.62 47.00
N LEU A 271 -24.49 -0.38 46.80
CA LEU A 271 -24.76 -1.44 47.75
C LEU A 271 -23.50 -2.28 48.05
N LEU A 272 -22.76 -2.69 47.02
CA LEU A 272 -21.51 -3.43 47.18
C LEU A 272 -20.49 -2.62 48.00
N LYS A 273 -20.37 -1.33 47.75
CA LYS A 273 -19.52 -0.42 48.54
C LYS A 273 -19.98 -0.29 49.99
N ALA A 274 -21.29 -0.18 50.21
CA ALA A 274 -21.88 -0.12 51.56
C ALA A 274 -21.64 -1.41 52.36
N LEU A 275 -21.59 -2.56 51.68
CA LEU A 275 -21.26 -3.86 52.26
C LEU A 275 -19.73 -4.08 52.45
N GLY A 276 -18.90 -3.02 52.25
CA GLY A 276 -17.47 -3.08 52.49
C GLY A 276 -16.61 -3.62 51.36
N THR A 277 -17.19 -3.78 50.13
CA THR A 277 -16.41 -4.22 48.97
C THR A 277 -15.45 -3.11 48.53
N THR A 278 -14.16 -3.43 48.38
CA THR A 278 -13.15 -2.45 47.98
C THR A 278 -13.33 -2.05 46.52
N ASN A 279 -12.93 -0.82 46.17
CA ASN A 279 -12.93 -0.36 44.78
C ASN A 279 -12.17 -1.29 43.83
N PHE A 280 -11.06 -1.89 44.29
CA PHE A 280 -10.26 -2.82 43.52
C PHE A 280 -11.03 -4.09 43.17
N SER A 281 -11.84 -4.61 44.10
CA SER A 281 -12.72 -5.75 43.85
C SER A 281 -13.79 -5.44 42.80
N ILE A 282 -14.38 -4.24 42.87
CA ILE A 282 -15.39 -3.78 41.91
C ILE A 282 -14.76 -3.63 40.53
N ILE A 283 -13.56 -3.04 40.44
CA ILE A 283 -12.77 -2.97 39.18
C ILE A 283 -12.59 -4.38 38.59
N GLY A 284 -12.13 -5.32 39.42
CA GLY A 284 -11.90 -6.71 38.97
C GLY A 284 -13.13 -7.40 38.38
N ILE A 285 -14.34 -7.13 38.93
CA ILE A 285 -15.58 -7.71 38.40
C ILE A 285 -15.90 -7.21 37.00
N TYR A 286 -15.72 -5.93 36.72
CA TYR A 286 -16.11 -5.33 35.44
C TYR A 286 -15.01 -5.35 34.39
N THR A 287 -13.73 -5.21 34.75
CA THR A 287 -12.63 -5.20 33.77
C THR A 287 -12.26 -6.59 33.30
N ARG A 288 -12.38 -7.61 34.16
CA ARG A 288 -11.98 -8.99 33.85
C ARG A 288 -12.60 -9.53 32.57
N GLN A 289 -13.89 -9.23 32.33
CA GLN A 289 -14.58 -9.67 31.11
C GLN A 289 -13.98 -9.07 29.84
N PHE A 290 -13.54 -7.80 29.86
CA PHE A 290 -12.93 -7.15 28.69
C PHE A 290 -11.47 -7.56 28.48
N VAL A 291 -10.74 -7.80 29.58
CA VAL A 291 -9.39 -8.38 29.53
C VAL A 291 -9.44 -9.78 28.90
N LEU A 292 -10.37 -10.63 29.34
CA LEU A 292 -10.57 -11.96 28.73
C LEU A 292 -11.00 -11.84 27.28
N LEU A 293 -11.90 -10.91 26.94
CA LEU A 293 -12.31 -10.66 25.57
C LEU A 293 -11.10 -10.28 24.71
N GLY A 294 -10.26 -9.34 25.17
CA GLY A 294 -9.03 -8.94 24.48
C GLY A 294 -8.09 -10.12 24.25
N LEU A 295 -7.87 -10.94 25.28
CA LEU A 295 -7.01 -12.10 25.23
C LEU A 295 -7.50 -13.15 24.22
N PHE A 296 -8.77 -13.59 24.35
CA PHE A 296 -9.30 -14.65 23.49
C PHE A 296 -9.49 -14.19 22.04
N SER A 297 -9.96 -12.96 21.83
CA SER A 297 -10.16 -12.45 20.47
C SER A 297 -8.83 -12.26 19.75
N SER A 298 -7.80 -11.71 20.42
CA SER A 298 -6.47 -11.57 19.84
C SER A 298 -5.79 -12.92 19.62
N LEU A 299 -5.96 -13.89 20.53
CA LEU A 299 -5.43 -15.25 20.34
C LEU A 299 -6.03 -15.91 19.09
N ILE A 300 -7.34 -15.81 18.90
CA ILE A 300 -7.99 -16.33 17.68
C ILE A 300 -7.50 -15.58 16.45
N GLY A 301 -7.33 -14.25 16.52
CA GLY A 301 -6.76 -13.45 15.44
C GLY A 301 -5.35 -13.88 15.07
N CYS A 302 -4.48 -14.12 16.07
CA CYS A 302 -3.13 -14.66 15.86
C CYS A 302 -3.16 -16.07 15.24
N LEU A 303 -4.03 -16.96 15.69
CA LEU A 303 -4.18 -18.29 15.09
C LEU A 303 -4.65 -18.23 13.63
N LEU A 304 -5.59 -17.38 13.32
CA LEU A 304 -6.08 -17.16 11.96
C LEU A 304 -5.07 -16.44 11.07
N SER A 305 -4.08 -15.75 11.64
CA SER A 305 -3.03 -15.10 10.83
C SER A 305 -2.18 -16.11 10.07
N TYR A 306 -2.04 -17.34 10.57
CA TYR A 306 -1.28 -18.39 9.91
C TYR A 306 -1.78 -18.72 8.50
N PRO A 307 -3.00 -19.19 8.30
CA PRO A 307 -3.52 -19.50 6.97
C PRO A 307 -3.65 -18.25 6.08
N VAL A 308 -3.90 -17.07 6.66
CA VAL A 308 -3.98 -15.82 5.89
C VAL A 308 -2.60 -15.39 5.39
N THR A 309 -1.56 -15.51 6.19
CA THR A 309 -0.18 -15.24 5.76
C THR A 309 0.27 -16.24 4.68
N GLU A 310 -0.05 -17.53 4.84
CA GLU A 310 0.25 -18.53 3.82
C GLU A 310 -0.47 -18.24 2.49
N LEU A 311 -1.74 -17.84 2.55
CA LEU A 311 -2.49 -17.42 1.36
C LEU A 311 -1.85 -16.20 0.69
N LEU A 312 -1.49 -15.19 1.48
CA LEU A 312 -0.82 -13.98 0.99
C LEU A 312 0.51 -14.34 0.31
N PHE A 313 1.30 -15.26 0.89
CA PHE A 313 2.53 -15.75 0.29
C PHE A 313 2.30 -16.46 -1.04
N ARG A 314 1.33 -17.36 -1.12
CA ARG A 314 1.01 -18.08 -2.36
C ARG A 314 0.66 -17.10 -3.48
N ILE A 315 -0.10 -16.05 -3.15
CA ILE A 315 -0.47 -15.00 -4.09
C ILE A 315 0.78 -14.22 -4.51
N PHE A 316 1.57 -13.77 -3.55
CA PHE A 316 2.76 -12.97 -3.80
C PHE A 316 3.82 -13.76 -4.58
N ASN A 317 3.99 -15.05 -4.28
CA ASN A 317 4.94 -15.91 -4.98
C ASN A 317 4.53 -16.25 -6.42
N SER A 318 3.26 -16.05 -6.79
CA SER A 318 2.86 -16.13 -8.19
C SER A 318 3.36 -14.94 -9.03
N MET A 319 3.75 -13.84 -8.38
CA MET A 319 4.23 -12.59 -8.97
C MET A 319 5.76 -12.48 -8.86
N ILE A 320 6.29 -12.83 -7.69
CA ILE A 320 7.70 -12.74 -7.33
C ILE A 320 8.17 -14.17 -7.09
N GLU A 321 9.00 -14.70 -7.97
CA GLU A 321 9.43 -16.10 -7.92
C GLU A 321 10.51 -16.31 -6.85
N LEU A 322 10.11 -16.27 -5.58
CA LEU A 322 10.99 -16.65 -4.49
C LEU A 322 11.14 -18.17 -4.41
N PRO A 323 12.30 -18.68 -3.95
CA PRO A 323 12.45 -20.09 -3.62
C PRO A 323 11.41 -20.55 -2.60
N THR A 324 11.16 -21.84 -2.51
CA THR A 324 10.21 -22.43 -1.57
C THR A 324 10.57 -22.07 -0.12
N LEU A 325 9.67 -21.38 0.53
CA LEU A 325 9.82 -20.79 1.85
C LEU A 325 9.74 -21.84 2.96
N ALA A 326 10.68 -21.81 3.86
CA ALA A 326 10.49 -22.39 5.18
C ALA A 326 9.62 -21.42 6.00
N TYR A 327 8.32 -21.70 6.07
CA TYR A 327 7.40 -20.90 6.85
C TYR A 327 7.67 -21.08 8.35
N HIS A 328 8.09 -20.03 9.02
CA HIS A 328 8.20 -20.02 10.48
C HIS A 328 7.46 -18.82 11.06
N ILE A 329 6.86 -19.04 12.23
CA ILE A 329 6.08 -18.03 12.92
C ILE A 329 7.01 -17.25 13.84
N ASP A 330 7.11 -15.93 13.63
CA ASP A 330 7.75 -15.07 14.62
C ASP A 330 6.80 -14.80 15.80
N SER A 331 7.07 -15.47 16.90
CA SER A 331 6.25 -15.32 18.13
C SER A 331 6.26 -13.91 18.73
N ARG A 332 7.22 -13.06 18.38
CA ARG A 332 7.34 -11.69 18.91
C ARG A 332 6.09 -10.86 18.61
N TYR A 333 5.61 -10.89 17.36
CA TYR A 333 4.42 -10.10 16.96
C TYR A 333 3.12 -10.68 17.51
N TRP A 334 3.06 -11.98 17.75
CA TRP A 334 1.94 -12.59 18.48
C TRP A 334 1.87 -12.04 19.90
N VAL A 335 3.00 -12.03 20.62
CA VAL A 335 3.07 -11.50 21.99
C VAL A 335 2.71 -10.02 22.02
N ILE A 336 3.25 -9.21 21.10
CA ILE A 336 2.94 -7.78 21.01
C ILE A 336 1.44 -7.56 20.79
N SER A 337 0.83 -8.26 19.85
CA SER A 337 -0.60 -8.17 19.55
C SER A 337 -1.48 -8.57 20.74
N LEU A 338 -1.13 -9.68 21.43
CA LEU A 338 -1.80 -10.14 22.63
C LEU A 338 -1.70 -9.09 23.75
N VAL A 339 -0.52 -8.54 23.97
CA VAL A 339 -0.28 -7.52 25.00
C VAL A 339 -1.06 -6.24 24.71
N ILE A 340 -0.98 -5.70 23.49
CA ILE A 340 -1.71 -4.47 23.10
C ILE A 340 -3.21 -4.67 23.26
N SER A 341 -3.75 -5.79 22.75
CA SER A 341 -5.19 -6.08 22.81
C SER A 341 -5.69 -6.25 24.24
N THR A 342 -4.96 -7.02 25.05
CA THR A 342 -5.35 -7.34 26.43
C THR A 342 -5.22 -6.13 27.34
N LEU A 343 -4.06 -5.44 27.30
CA LEU A 343 -3.82 -4.24 28.11
C LEU A 343 -4.71 -3.08 27.65
N GLY A 344 -4.88 -2.88 26.34
CA GLY A 344 -5.76 -1.85 25.82
C GLY A 344 -7.20 -2.03 26.30
N CYS A 345 -7.76 -3.23 26.20
CA CYS A 345 -9.09 -3.53 26.75
C CYS A 345 -9.17 -3.25 28.26
N GLY A 346 -8.13 -3.64 29.03
CA GLY A 346 -8.04 -3.39 30.48
C GLY A 346 -7.98 -1.90 30.81
N VAL A 347 -7.11 -1.16 30.16
CA VAL A 347 -6.90 0.28 30.39
C VAL A 347 -8.17 1.08 30.07
N PHE A 348 -8.78 0.86 28.90
CA PHE A 348 -10.01 1.58 28.53
C PHE A 348 -11.20 1.19 29.40
N ALA A 349 -11.28 -0.06 29.86
CA ALA A 349 -12.24 -0.48 30.86
C ALA A 349 -12.01 0.23 32.20
N LEU A 350 -10.77 0.33 32.67
CA LEU A 350 -10.42 1.08 33.90
C LEU A 350 -10.78 2.57 33.78
N CYS A 351 -10.39 3.21 32.68
CA CYS A 351 -10.70 4.64 32.46
C CYS A 351 -12.20 4.92 32.49
N SER A 352 -13.05 3.97 32.03
CA SER A 352 -14.50 4.14 32.08
C SER A 352 -15.10 4.13 33.48
N MET A 353 -14.36 3.59 34.47
CA MET A 353 -14.82 3.41 35.85
C MET A 353 -14.37 4.52 36.81
N LEU A 354 -13.31 5.28 36.47
CA LEU A 354 -12.62 6.19 37.36
C LEU A 354 -13.57 7.20 38.04
N ASP A 355 -14.52 7.78 37.28
CA ASP A 355 -15.45 8.78 37.80
C ASP A 355 -16.46 8.17 38.81
N ILE A 356 -16.94 6.95 38.51
CA ILE A 356 -17.99 6.26 39.28
C ILE A 356 -17.42 5.71 40.60
N LEU A 357 -16.17 5.30 40.59
CA LEU A 357 -15.50 4.78 41.77
C LEU A 357 -15.18 5.85 42.79
N LYS A 358 -15.05 7.11 42.40
CA LYS A 358 -14.83 8.25 43.31
C LYS A 358 -16.08 8.65 44.08
N GLU A 359 -17.27 8.20 43.67
CA GLU A 359 -18.53 8.56 44.35
C GLU A 359 -18.73 7.79 45.67
N TYR A 360 -19.26 8.49 46.67
CA TYR A 360 -19.61 7.90 47.97
C TYR A 360 -20.81 6.95 47.83
N PRO A 361 -20.87 5.85 48.61
CA PRO A 361 -21.97 4.90 48.61
C PRO A 361 -23.36 5.52 48.72
N ALA A 362 -23.51 6.47 49.62
CA ALA A 362 -24.78 7.17 49.86
C ALA A 362 -25.29 7.98 48.64
N ILE A 363 -24.37 8.53 47.84
CA ILE A 363 -24.72 9.25 46.62
C ILE A 363 -25.07 8.25 45.49
N SER A 364 -24.37 7.12 45.43
CA SER A 364 -24.60 6.07 44.44
C SER A 364 -25.94 5.35 44.68
N MET A 365 -26.42 5.28 45.90
CA MET A 365 -27.73 4.66 46.23
C MET A 365 -28.94 5.59 46.00
N ARG A 366 -28.72 6.92 45.89
CA ARG A 366 -29.80 7.86 45.52
C ARG A 366 -30.22 7.69 44.08
N GLN A 367 -31.52 7.63 43.84
CA GLN A 367 -32.04 7.70 42.45
C GLN A 367 -31.63 9.04 41.85
N ARG A 368 -30.76 8.99 40.84
CA ARG A 368 -30.50 10.16 40.02
C ARG A 368 -31.69 10.38 39.10
N ILE A 369 -32.55 11.32 39.45
CA ILE A 369 -33.53 11.84 38.49
C ILE A 369 -32.70 12.47 37.35
N PRO A 370 -32.80 11.98 36.11
CA PRO A 370 -32.04 12.55 35.02
C PRO A 370 -32.42 14.02 34.87
N LYS A 371 -31.44 14.93 35.13
CA LYS A 371 -31.65 16.36 34.88
C LYS A 371 -31.99 16.53 33.40
N VAL A 372 -33.25 16.80 33.09
CA VAL A 372 -33.72 17.10 31.76
C VAL A 372 -33.08 18.42 31.32
N LYS A 373 -31.94 18.33 30.62
CA LYS A 373 -31.39 19.51 29.96
C LYS A 373 -32.37 19.94 28.87
N ARG A 374 -33.08 21.04 29.11
CA ARG A 374 -33.88 21.71 28.07
C ARG A 374 -32.93 22.12 26.93
N THR A 375 -32.81 21.34 25.88
CA THR A 375 -32.16 21.77 24.66
C THR A 375 -33.12 22.75 23.97
N ARG A 376 -32.77 24.02 23.95
CA ARG A 376 -33.44 25.02 23.08
C ARG A 376 -33.09 24.66 21.64
N VAL A 377 -33.91 23.85 21.02
CA VAL A 377 -33.83 23.60 19.56
C VAL A 377 -34.47 24.84 18.88
N PRO A 378 -33.82 25.50 17.93
CA PRO A 378 -34.39 26.65 17.25
C PRO A 378 -35.70 26.23 16.57
N SER A 379 -36.80 26.71 17.11
CA SER A 379 -38.17 26.28 16.75
C SER A 379 -38.56 26.59 15.30
N ARG A 380 -37.99 27.62 14.73
CA ARG A 380 -38.32 28.09 13.37
C ARG A 380 -37.92 27.14 12.24
N PHE A 381 -36.77 26.42 12.35
CA PHE A 381 -36.32 25.48 11.32
C PHE A 381 -37.00 24.12 11.40
N LEU A 382 -37.51 23.74 12.57
CA LEU A 382 -38.12 22.42 12.82
C LEU A 382 -39.65 22.44 12.74
N SER A 383 -40.29 23.60 12.61
CA SER A 383 -41.76 23.73 12.57
C SER A 383 -42.41 23.03 11.39
N SER A 384 -41.74 22.94 10.23
CA SER A 384 -42.22 22.29 9.01
C SER A 384 -42.02 20.78 8.98
N LEU A 385 -41.22 20.20 9.92
CA LEU A 385 -40.88 18.79 9.94
C LEU A 385 -41.90 17.95 10.71
N SER A 386 -42.12 16.69 10.27
CA SER A 386 -43.00 15.75 10.97
C SER A 386 -42.54 15.52 12.41
N PHE A 387 -43.47 15.17 13.30
CA PHE A 387 -43.20 14.90 14.72
C PHE A 387 -42.04 13.90 14.90
N ASN A 388 -42.03 12.79 14.17
CA ASN A 388 -40.99 11.76 14.28
C ASN A 388 -39.60 12.31 13.92
N THR A 389 -39.52 13.24 12.94
CA THR A 389 -38.24 13.88 12.55
C THR A 389 -37.77 14.88 13.61
N ARG A 390 -38.68 15.68 14.16
CA ARG A 390 -38.37 16.61 15.27
C ARG A 390 -37.86 15.85 16.50
N TYR A 391 -38.54 14.75 16.83
CA TYR A 391 -38.15 13.93 17.98
C TYR A 391 -36.78 13.27 17.76
N ALA A 392 -36.53 12.70 16.58
CA ALA A 392 -35.23 12.11 16.24
C ALA A 392 -34.09 13.14 16.34
N PHE A 393 -34.30 14.35 15.84
CA PHE A 393 -33.33 15.44 15.91
C PHE A 393 -33.10 15.93 17.36
N ALA A 394 -34.18 16.12 18.12
CA ALA A 394 -34.08 16.50 19.52
C ALA A 394 -33.41 15.43 20.39
N ALA A 395 -33.68 14.15 20.14
CA ALA A 395 -33.05 13.02 20.81
C ALA A 395 -31.55 12.93 20.52
N SER A 396 -31.14 13.21 19.28
CA SER A 396 -29.74 13.25 18.87
C SER A 396 -28.99 14.40 19.58
N LEU A 397 -29.58 15.58 19.64
CA LEU A 397 -28.97 16.75 20.30
C LEU A 397 -28.96 16.65 21.83
N ARG A 398 -29.91 15.93 22.43
CA ARG A 398 -29.97 15.69 23.87
C ARG A 398 -28.77 14.91 24.39
N ASN A 399 -28.29 13.94 23.60
CA ASN A 399 -27.15 13.09 23.91
C ASN A 399 -26.00 13.26 22.91
N LYS A 400 -25.45 14.50 22.83
CA LYS A 400 -24.43 14.89 21.84
C LYS A 400 -23.22 13.96 21.79
N GLY A 401 -22.71 13.52 22.95
CA GLY A 401 -21.53 12.63 22.99
C GLY A 401 -21.80 11.28 22.33
N ARG A 402 -22.97 10.69 22.58
CA ARG A 402 -23.37 9.42 21.94
C ARG A 402 -23.56 9.58 20.45
N PHE A 403 -24.30 10.62 20.05
CA PHE A 403 -24.55 10.90 18.63
C PHE A 403 -23.23 11.10 17.86
N PHE A 404 -22.33 11.91 18.43
CA PHE A 404 -21.00 12.15 17.86
C PHE A 404 -20.19 10.85 17.70
N LEU A 405 -20.19 9.99 18.71
CA LEU A 405 -19.48 8.70 18.64
C LEU A 405 -20.05 7.75 17.57
N MET A 406 -21.37 7.75 17.41
CA MET A 406 -22.00 6.97 16.32
C MET A 406 -21.61 7.51 14.96
N VAL A 407 -21.66 8.83 14.77
CA VAL A 407 -21.23 9.48 13.54
C VAL A 407 -19.75 9.21 13.30
N LEU A 408 -18.89 9.32 14.31
CA LEU A 408 -17.45 9.02 14.19
C LEU A 408 -17.19 7.58 13.79
N GLY A 409 -17.81 6.59 14.44
CA GLY A 409 -17.64 5.18 14.11
C GLY A 409 -18.08 4.86 12.69
N MET A 410 -19.24 5.39 12.28
CA MET A 410 -19.71 5.24 10.90
C MET A 410 -18.82 5.99 9.90
N SER A 411 -18.33 7.18 10.23
CA SER A 411 -17.40 7.95 9.40
C SER A 411 -16.06 7.24 9.23
N ALA A 412 -15.51 6.66 10.30
CA ALA A 412 -14.27 5.89 10.23
C ALA A 412 -14.42 4.67 9.30
N SER A 413 -15.55 3.96 9.42
CA SER A 413 -15.87 2.83 8.55
C SER A 413 -16.04 3.24 7.08
N THR A 414 -16.77 4.34 6.82
CA THR A 414 -16.94 4.91 5.49
C THR A 414 -15.60 5.38 4.93
N GLY A 415 -14.76 6.02 5.75
CA GLY A 415 -13.44 6.50 5.37
C GLY A 415 -12.48 5.39 4.99
N LEU A 416 -12.48 4.28 5.75
CA LEU A 416 -11.66 3.11 5.42
C LEU A 416 -12.09 2.41 4.13
N LEU A 417 -13.39 2.31 3.89
CA LEU A 417 -13.91 1.73 2.65
C LEU A 417 -13.55 2.64 1.45
N LEU A 418 -13.77 3.95 1.58
CA LEU A 418 -13.38 4.89 0.54
C LEU A 418 -11.87 4.91 0.32
N PHE A 419 -11.08 4.82 1.39
CA PHE A 419 -9.63 4.70 1.31
C PHE A 419 -9.20 3.48 0.49
N SER A 420 -9.79 2.31 0.77
CA SER A 420 -9.45 1.06 0.07
C SER A 420 -9.75 1.14 -1.44
N LEU A 421 -10.89 1.71 -1.81
CA LEU A 421 -11.27 1.92 -3.21
C LEU A 421 -10.48 3.06 -3.86
N GLY A 422 -10.29 4.16 -3.15
CA GLY A 422 -9.51 5.30 -3.62
C GLY A 422 -8.02 5.00 -3.79
N PHE A 423 -7.51 4.05 -3.01
CA PHE A 423 -6.16 3.54 -3.20
C PHE A 423 -6.03 2.80 -4.54
N ASP A 424 -6.97 1.90 -4.86
CA ASP A 424 -7.04 1.25 -6.18
C ASP A 424 -7.16 2.27 -7.32
N ASP A 425 -8.09 3.21 -7.21
CA ASP A 425 -8.29 4.27 -8.20
C ASP A 425 -7.02 5.10 -8.41
N SER A 426 -6.34 5.48 -7.33
CA SER A 426 -5.15 6.32 -7.39
C SER A 426 -3.99 5.61 -8.05
N ILE A 427 -3.78 4.33 -7.75
CA ILE A 427 -2.71 3.55 -8.34
C ILE A 427 -3.00 3.28 -9.83
N ARG A 428 -4.22 2.86 -10.18
CA ARG A 428 -4.63 2.66 -11.59
C ARG A 428 -4.59 3.96 -12.38
N GLY A 429 -4.86 5.08 -11.72
CA GLY A 429 -4.80 6.42 -12.31
C GLY A 429 -3.39 6.92 -12.63
N VAL A 430 -2.32 6.34 -12.06
CA VAL A 430 -0.93 6.81 -12.26
C VAL A 430 -0.56 6.84 -13.73
N ALA A 431 -0.74 5.72 -14.45
CA ALA A 431 -0.41 5.63 -15.87
C ALA A 431 -1.36 6.46 -16.73
N ASP A 432 -2.67 6.39 -16.45
CA ASP A 432 -3.65 7.14 -17.24
C ASP A 432 -3.39 8.65 -17.14
N HIS A 433 -3.07 9.16 -15.94
CA HIS A 433 -2.73 10.56 -15.73
C HIS A 433 -1.45 10.97 -16.48
N TYR A 434 -0.41 10.15 -16.42
CA TYR A 434 0.85 10.41 -17.11
C TYR A 434 0.65 10.53 -18.63
N PHE A 435 0.00 9.54 -19.27
CA PHE A 435 -0.21 9.54 -20.71
C PHE A 435 -1.28 10.51 -21.20
N GLN A 436 -2.17 11.00 -20.33
CA GLN A 436 -3.17 12.02 -20.71
C GLN A 436 -2.64 13.45 -20.56
N THR A 437 -1.76 13.70 -19.60
CA THR A 437 -1.37 15.06 -19.23
C THR A 437 0.05 15.41 -19.60
N PHE A 438 0.95 14.44 -19.60
CA PHE A 438 2.39 14.71 -19.72
C PHE A 438 3.02 14.12 -20.98
N ALA A 439 2.75 12.88 -21.32
CA ALA A 439 3.44 12.15 -22.38
C ALA A 439 2.53 11.97 -23.62
N ASN A 440 2.90 12.61 -24.72
CA ASN A 440 2.19 12.52 -25.99
C ASN A 440 2.99 11.74 -27.05
N TYR A 441 3.81 10.76 -26.63
CA TYR A 441 4.54 9.89 -27.56
C TYR A 441 3.79 8.59 -27.79
N ASP A 442 4.00 8.01 -28.97
CA ASP A 442 3.56 6.65 -29.30
C ASP A 442 4.68 5.63 -29.11
N PHE A 443 5.93 6.08 -29.31
CA PHE A 443 7.13 5.24 -29.16
C PHE A 443 8.24 5.99 -28.45
N ILE A 444 9.00 5.25 -27.65
CA ILE A 444 10.34 5.62 -27.19
C ILE A 444 11.33 4.72 -27.89
N VAL A 445 12.27 5.30 -28.64
CA VAL A 445 13.34 4.57 -29.29
C VAL A 445 14.62 4.80 -28.51
N GLN A 446 15.29 3.73 -28.09
CA GLN A 446 16.56 3.76 -27.38
C GLN A 446 17.68 3.34 -28.32
N LEU A 447 18.75 4.11 -28.34
CA LEU A 447 19.91 3.85 -29.17
C LEU A 447 21.00 3.17 -28.35
N PRO A 448 21.64 2.11 -28.86
CA PRO A 448 22.71 1.42 -28.16
C PRO A 448 23.95 2.30 -27.97
N GLU A 449 24.18 3.24 -28.89
CA GLU A 449 25.26 4.23 -28.82
C GLU A 449 24.68 5.62 -29.05
N PRO A 450 25.16 6.66 -28.31
CA PRO A 450 24.73 8.04 -28.51
C PRO A 450 25.14 8.53 -29.91
N LEU A 451 24.26 9.28 -30.56
CA LEU A 451 24.50 9.87 -31.88
C LEU A 451 24.51 11.39 -31.81
N PRO A 452 25.26 12.05 -32.71
CA PRO A 452 25.28 13.50 -32.82
C PRO A 452 23.85 14.05 -33.11
N LEU A 453 23.52 15.23 -32.53
CA LEU A 453 22.21 15.83 -32.67
C LEU A 453 21.83 16.21 -34.12
N ASP A 454 22.82 16.41 -34.98
CA ASP A 454 22.65 16.70 -36.42
C ASP A 454 22.36 15.44 -37.27
N GLN A 455 22.55 14.25 -36.69
CA GLN A 455 22.32 12.99 -37.41
C GLN A 455 20.92 12.47 -37.13
N THR A 456 20.10 12.34 -38.15
CA THR A 456 18.73 11.81 -38.07
C THR A 456 18.69 10.35 -38.53
N ILE A 457 18.31 9.43 -37.61
CA ILE A 457 18.18 7.99 -37.95
C ILE A 457 16.82 7.69 -38.57
N ILE A 458 15.77 8.33 -38.09
CA ILE A 458 14.41 8.06 -38.52
C ILE A 458 13.97 9.22 -39.41
N GLN A 459 13.63 8.97 -40.67
CA GLN A 459 13.08 10.01 -41.52
C GLN A 459 11.58 10.18 -41.23
N THR A 460 11.16 11.43 -41.12
CA THR A 460 9.74 11.76 -41.03
C THR A 460 9.02 11.24 -42.27
N SER A 461 7.94 10.53 -42.07
CA SER A 461 7.19 9.86 -43.15
C SER A 461 5.69 9.89 -42.81
N SER A 462 4.85 9.41 -43.71
CA SER A 462 3.42 9.22 -43.43
C SER A 462 3.12 8.32 -42.21
N ALA A 463 4.14 7.62 -41.72
CA ALA A 463 4.05 6.72 -40.57
C ALA A 463 4.63 7.34 -39.27
N ILE A 464 5.46 8.37 -39.38
CA ILE A 464 6.12 9.03 -38.24
C ILE A 464 5.98 10.54 -38.43
N ASN A 465 5.15 11.16 -37.59
CA ASN A 465 4.80 12.57 -37.71
C ASN A 465 5.88 13.48 -37.13
N ARG A 466 6.35 13.15 -35.96
CA ARG A 466 7.29 13.96 -35.20
C ARG A 466 8.24 13.10 -34.40
N GLN A 467 9.45 13.54 -34.25
CA GLN A 467 10.47 12.94 -33.41
C GLN A 467 11.21 14.03 -32.65
N GLU A 468 11.50 13.80 -31.40
CA GLU A 468 12.24 14.72 -30.54
C GLU A 468 13.35 13.95 -29.83
N ALA A 469 14.57 14.49 -29.91
CA ALA A 469 15.77 13.86 -29.38
C ALA A 469 15.99 14.25 -27.92
N ALA A 470 16.46 13.30 -27.14
CA ALA A 470 16.86 13.52 -25.75
C ALA A 470 18.14 12.74 -25.42
N LEU A 471 18.98 13.35 -24.59
CA LEU A 471 20.10 12.66 -23.97
C LEU A 471 19.71 12.25 -22.56
N GLN A 472 19.75 10.99 -22.32
CA GLN A 472 19.38 10.40 -21.06
C GLN A 472 20.65 9.93 -20.35
N LEU A 473 20.89 10.50 -19.16
CA LEU A 473 22.03 10.24 -18.30
C LEU A 473 21.56 9.90 -16.88
N THR A 474 22.50 9.51 -16.05
CA THR A 474 22.30 9.40 -14.61
C THR A 474 22.94 10.60 -13.94
N GLY A 475 22.20 11.29 -13.09
CA GLY A 475 22.71 12.37 -12.25
C GLY A 475 22.66 11.96 -10.79
N THR A 476 23.73 12.25 -10.04
CA THR A 476 23.80 11.93 -8.61
C THR A 476 23.45 13.16 -7.78
N VAL A 477 22.48 13.01 -6.88
CA VAL A 477 22.05 14.02 -5.91
C VAL A 477 22.01 13.41 -4.53
N HIS A 478 22.72 13.99 -3.55
CA HIS A 478 22.84 13.46 -2.18
C HIS A 478 23.27 11.99 -2.11
N ASP A 479 24.23 11.60 -2.95
CA ASP A 479 24.73 10.21 -3.06
C ASP A 479 23.69 9.17 -3.54
N GLU A 480 22.62 9.64 -4.16
CA GLU A 480 21.63 8.78 -4.85
C GLU A 480 21.56 9.12 -6.33
N ASP A 481 21.33 8.10 -7.14
CA ASP A 481 21.24 8.22 -8.59
C ASP A 481 19.83 8.51 -9.06
N TYR A 482 19.68 9.47 -9.96
CA TYR A 482 18.42 9.91 -10.54
C TYR A 482 18.53 10.01 -12.06
N PRO A 483 17.48 9.66 -12.81
CA PRO A 483 17.45 9.89 -14.25
C PRO A 483 17.53 11.39 -14.55
N LEU A 484 18.48 11.78 -15.40
CA LEU A 484 18.64 13.13 -15.93
C LEU A 484 18.33 13.11 -17.42
N ILE A 485 17.32 13.83 -17.86
CA ILE A 485 16.89 13.92 -19.26
C ILE A 485 17.18 15.33 -19.77
N ILE A 486 18.08 15.40 -20.74
CA ILE A 486 18.47 16.63 -21.41
C ILE A 486 17.79 16.64 -22.76
N THR A 487 17.01 17.67 -23.06
CA THR A 487 16.21 17.75 -24.26
C THR A 487 16.30 19.13 -24.91
N SER A 488 15.71 19.30 -26.08
CA SER A 488 15.58 20.62 -26.69
C SER A 488 14.62 21.52 -25.88
N SER A 489 14.85 22.81 -25.86
CA SER A 489 13.97 23.78 -25.20
C SER A 489 12.60 23.90 -25.86
N ASP A 490 12.43 23.46 -27.10
CA ASP A 490 11.19 23.48 -27.86
C ASP A 490 10.45 22.11 -27.88
N ILE A 491 10.78 21.20 -26.96
CA ILE A 491 10.12 19.89 -26.86
C ILE A 491 8.62 20.06 -26.60
N THR A 492 7.81 19.33 -27.35
CA THR A 492 6.34 19.39 -27.23
C THR A 492 5.69 18.02 -27.02
N ILE A 493 6.43 16.94 -27.35
CA ILE A 493 5.96 15.55 -27.14
C ILE A 493 5.85 15.26 -25.63
N LEU A 494 6.74 15.82 -24.84
CA LEU A 494 6.60 15.84 -23.38
C LEU A 494 6.06 17.23 -22.96
N ASN A 495 4.96 17.25 -22.23
CA ASN A 495 4.36 18.50 -21.74
C ASN A 495 5.18 19.05 -20.56
N LEU A 496 6.43 19.42 -20.85
CA LEU A 496 7.33 20.12 -19.97
C LEU A 496 7.04 21.61 -20.09
N LEU A 497 7.26 22.35 -19.00
CA LEU A 497 7.22 23.82 -19.04
C LEU A 497 8.46 24.33 -19.80
N THR A 498 8.37 24.37 -21.13
CA THR A 498 9.50 24.61 -22.03
C THR A 498 10.27 25.87 -21.72
N GLU A 499 9.58 26.99 -21.41
CA GLU A 499 10.20 28.26 -20.98
C GLU A 499 11.05 28.13 -19.69
N LYS A 500 10.82 27.10 -18.90
CA LYS A 500 11.54 26.86 -17.64
C LYS A 500 12.76 25.96 -17.81
N LEU A 501 12.84 25.17 -18.89
CA LEU A 501 13.96 24.27 -19.15
C LEU A 501 15.29 25.03 -19.37
N ASP A 502 15.25 26.21 -20.00
CA ASP A 502 16.42 27.05 -20.22
C ASP A 502 16.84 27.85 -18.98
N GLN A 503 15.95 27.98 -18.00
CA GLN A 503 16.23 28.70 -16.77
C GLN A 503 16.83 27.82 -15.67
N GLY A 504 16.69 26.50 -15.79
CA GLY A 504 17.15 25.58 -14.75
C GLY A 504 16.69 24.14 -14.93
N LEU A 505 16.56 23.49 -13.78
CA LEU A 505 16.07 22.12 -13.68
C LEU A 505 14.57 22.11 -13.46
N VAL A 506 13.85 21.30 -14.20
CA VAL A 506 12.46 20.97 -13.96
C VAL A 506 12.40 19.59 -13.30
N ILE A 507 11.86 19.53 -12.09
CA ILE A 507 11.88 18.31 -11.28
C ILE A 507 10.44 17.85 -10.91
N PRO A 508 10.23 16.54 -10.67
CA PRO A 508 8.98 16.04 -10.11
C PRO A 508 8.71 16.56 -8.69
N GLU A 509 7.43 16.74 -8.34
CA GLU A 509 7.01 17.09 -6.97
C GLU A 509 7.55 16.09 -5.93
N TYR A 510 7.65 14.83 -6.29
CA TYR A 510 8.23 13.80 -5.44
C TYR A 510 9.69 14.09 -5.08
N TYR A 511 10.53 14.46 -6.06
CA TYR A 511 11.93 14.82 -5.80
C TYR A 511 12.05 16.12 -5.02
N ALA A 512 11.22 17.12 -5.34
CA ALA A 512 11.20 18.38 -4.60
C ALA A 512 10.95 18.16 -3.10
N LYS A 513 10.01 17.29 -2.75
CA LYS A 513 9.74 16.90 -1.35
C LYS A 513 10.86 16.06 -0.74
N LYS A 514 11.37 15.07 -1.48
CA LYS A 514 12.43 14.17 -0.99
C LYS A 514 13.71 14.94 -0.70
N TRP A 515 14.05 15.92 -1.54
CA TRP A 515 15.25 16.75 -1.37
C TRP A 515 15.02 17.99 -0.49
N HIS A 516 13.77 18.23 -0.04
CA HIS A 516 13.38 19.42 0.72
C HIS A 516 13.72 20.74 0.02
N VAL A 517 13.43 20.83 -1.29
CA VAL A 517 13.76 21.98 -2.14
C VAL A 517 12.50 22.54 -2.82
N SER A 518 12.58 23.84 -3.17
CA SER A 518 11.50 24.57 -3.83
C SER A 518 12.03 25.27 -5.10
N VAL A 519 11.11 25.82 -5.89
CA VAL A 519 11.48 26.62 -7.08
C VAL A 519 12.35 27.79 -6.66
N GLY A 520 13.49 27.96 -7.33
CA GLY A 520 14.52 28.97 -7.04
C GLY A 520 15.69 28.46 -6.20
N ASP A 521 15.53 27.31 -5.50
CA ASP A 521 16.62 26.72 -4.73
C ASP A 521 17.69 26.09 -5.64
N GLN A 522 18.88 25.92 -5.09
CA GLN A 522 19.98 25.25 -5.76
C GLN A 522 20.16 23.82 -5.24
N VAL A 523 20.31 22.89 -6.17
CA VAL A 523 20.64 21.50 -5.89
C VAL A 523 21.99 21.16 -6.52
N THR A 524 22.77 20.31 -5.87
CA THR A 524 24.06 19.85 -6.42
C THR A 524 23.83 18.53 -7.17
N ILE A 525 24.06 18.53 -8.48
CA ILE A 525 24.00 17.34 -9.35
C ILE A 525 25.40 17.10 -9.92
N ASN A 526 25.93 15.90 -9.75
CA ASN A 526 27.28 15.54 -10.22
C ASN A 526 28.33 16.61 -9.79
N GLU A 527 28.31 16.98 -8.52
CA GLU A 527 29.20 17.99 -7.90
C GLU A 527 29.01 19.44 -8.41
N LYS A 528 28.03 19.70 -9.26
CA LYS A 528 27.75 21.05 -9.79
C LYS A 528 26.41 21.58 -9.32
N LYS A 529 26.39 22.86 -8.95
CA LYS A 529 25.16 23.53 -8.49
C LYS A 529 24.28 23.90 -9.68
N ALA A 530 23.03 23.52 -9.64
CA ALA A 530 22.00 23.88 -10.61
C ALA A 530 20.76 24.41 -9.91
N THR A 531 20.05 25.36 -10.54
CA THR A 531 18.87 26.01 -9.96
C THR A 531 17.61 25.26 -10.40
N ILE A 532 16.66 25.10 -9.50
CA ILE A 532 15.35 24.52 -9.80
C ILE A 532 14.45 25.62 -10.39
N SER A 533 14.03 25.45 -11.63
CA SER A 533 13.19 26.41 -12.36
C SER A 533 11.69 26.10 -12.24
N ALA A 534 11.32 24.82 -12.11
CA ALA A 534 9.93 24.42 -11.96
C ALA A 534 9.80 23.06 -11.25
N VAL A 535 8.63 22.84 -10.65
CA VAL A 535 8.24 21.57 -10.04
C VAL A 535 6.96 21.09 -10.72
N LEU A 536 6.96 19.86 -11.23
CA LEU A 536 5.82 19.26 -11.96
C LEU A 536 5.19 18.12 -11.16
N PRO A 537 3.84 17.99 -11.19
CA PRO A 537 3.13 16.89 -10.52
C PRO A 537 3.17 15.61 -11.37
N LEU A 538 4.36 15.08 -11.63
CA LEU A 538 4.53 13.85 -12.42
C LEU A 538 4.20 12.62 -11.59
N SER A 539 3.47 11.68 -12.20
CA SER A 539 3.13 10.38 -11.61
C SER A 539 4.00 9.23 -12.10
N MET A 540 4.52 9.32 -13.33
CA MET A 540 5.48 8.40 -13.94
C MET A 540 6.57 9.20 -14.66
N GLY A 541 7.61 8.51 -15.15
CA GLY A 541 8.71 9.17 -15.84
C GLY A 541 9.46 10.15 -14.93
N LEU A 542 9.61 9.79 -13.65
CA LEU A 542 10.27 10.64 -12.67
C LEU A 542 11.74 10.80 -13.05
N ALA A 543 12.06 11.97 -13.59
CA ALA A 543 13.41 12.34 -14.00
C ALA A 543 13.65 13.83 -13.72
N VAL A 544 14.88 14.24 -13.66
CA VAL A 544 15.30 15.64 -13.70
C VAL A 544 15.37 16.06 -15.16
N TYR A 545 14.65 17.08 -15.54
CA TYR A 545 14.61 17.57 -16.92
C TYR A 545 15.32 18.90 -17.04
N THR A 546 16.05 19.09 -18.14
CA THR A 546 16.69 20.37 -18.46
C THR A 546 16.94 20.50 -19.96
N SER A 547 17.23 21.72 -20.45
CA SER A 547 17.59 21.92 -21.85
C SER A 547 19.06 21.64 -22.12
N TYR A 548 19.41 21.36 -23.40
CA TYR A 548 20.80 21.26 -23.82
C TYR A 548 21.57 22.56 -23.56
N ASP A 549 20.94 23.72 -23.72
CA ASP A 549 21.56 25.02 -23.55
C ASP A 549 21.91 25.28 -22.09
N TYR A 550 20.97 25.04 -21.17
CA TYR A 550 21.27 25.14 -19.74
C TYR A 550 22.30 24.11 -19.30
N ALA A 551 22.16 22.85 -19.73
CA ALA A 551 23.09 21.79 -19.37
C ALA A 551 24.52 22.08 -19.81
N ARG A 552 24.75 22.58 -21.03
CA ARG A 552 26.07 22.98 -21.53
C ARG A 552 26.67 24.13 -20.74
N THR A 553 25.90 25.09 -20.30
CA THR A 553 26.41 26.21 -19.49
C THR A 553 26.86 25.77 -18.10
N ARG A 554 26.21 24.74 -17.53
CA ARG A 554 26.49 24.28 -16.16
C ARG A 554 27.43 23.07 -16.09
N PHE A 555 27.30 22.11 -17.02
CA PHE A 555 28.02 20.83 -16.98
C PHE A 555 29.16 20.75 -18.01
N LYS A 556 29.61 21.84 -18.59
CA LYS A 556 30.73 22.15 -19.52
C LYS A 556 31.31 21.07 -20.46
N GLU A 557 31.11 19.78 -20.20
CA GLU A 557 31.67 18.64 -20.95
C GLU A 557 30.61 17.78 -21.63
N LEU A 558 29.34 18.26 -21.72
CA LEU A 558 28.28 17.48 -22.32
C LEU A 558 28.40 17.49 -23.85
N PRO A 559 28.57 16.30 -24.48
CA PRO A 559 28.57 16.18 -25.93
C PRO A 559 27.20 16.53 -26.52
N ALA A 560 27.21 17.04 -27.73
CA ALA A 560 25.99 17.30 -28.51
C ALA A 560 25.43 16.01 -29.13
N VAL A 561 24.99 15.09 -28.29
CA VAL A 561 24.51 13.77 -28.70
C VAL A 561 23.17 13.45 -28.08
N TYR A 562 22.46 12.49 -28.65
CA TYR A 562 21.24 11.91 -28.10
C TYR A 562 21.32 10.38 -28.10
N ASN A 563 20.62 9.76 -27.18
CA ASN A 563 20.48 8.29 -27.09
C ASN A 563 19.02 7.83 -26.99
N THR A 564 18.09 8.77 -26.96
CA THR A 564 16.66 8.50 -26.85
C THR A 564 15.90 9.37 -27.82
N LEU A 565 14.90 8.79 -28.52
CA LEU A 565 13.97 9.53 -29.37
C LEU A 565 12.54 9.29 -28.88
N TYR A 566 11.81 10.36 -28.65
CA TYR A 566 10.36 10.34 -28.47
C TYR A 566 9.71 10.54 -29.84
N VAL A 567 8.77 9.68 -30.18
CA VAL A 567 8.21 9.62 -31.54
C VAL A 567 6.69 9.60 -31.47
N THR A 568 6.04 10.40 -32.33
CA THR A 568 4.58 10.39 -32.52
C THR A 568 4.22 9.83 -33.91
N SER A 569 3.09 9.14 -34.00
CA SER A 569 2.62 8.48 -35.22
C SER A 569 1.11 8.48 -35.33
N ASP A 570 0.55 8.95 -36.46
CA ASP A 570 -0.89 8.82 -36.74
C ASP A 570 -1.28 7.37 -37.07
N HIS A 571 -0.29 6.55 -37.45
CA HIS A 571 -0.47 5.13 -37.76
C HIS A 571 0.54 4.26 -37.00
N PRO A 572 0.33 3.99 -35.71
CA PRO A 572 1.30 3.27 -34.88
C PRO A 572 1.76 1.93 -35.45
N SER A 573 0.86 1.18 -36.10
CA SER A 573 1.21 -0.12 -36.73
C SER A 573 2.21 0.02 -37.88
N LYS A 574 2.15 1.11 -38.66
CA LYS A 574 3.12 1.39 -39.74
C LYS A 574 4.44 1.91 -39.14
N GLY A 575 4.37 2.72 -38.09
CA GLY A 575 5.54 3.18 -37.35
C GLY A 575 6.34 2.01 -36.76
N VAL A 576 5.67 1.06 -36.11
CA VAL A 576 6.28 -0.18 -35.65
C VAL A 576 7.01 -0.94 -36.78
N LYS A 577 6.38 -1.06 -37.96
CA LYS A 577 7.02 -1.75 -39.10
C LYS A 577 8.30 -1.03 -39.54
N GLN A 578 8.28 0.29 -39.65
CA GLN A 578 9.46 1.10 -40.01
C GLN A 578 10.59 0.98 -38.99
N LEU A 579 10.28 0.97 -37.67
CA LEU A 579 11.27 0.80 -36.62
C LEU A 579 11.88 -0.61 -36.63
N LYS A 580 11.07 -1.64 -36.93
CA LYS A 580 11.52 -3.02 -37.07
C LYS A 580 12.45 -3.19 -38.29
N GLU A 581 12.13 -2.61 -39.43
CA GLU A 581 12.99 -2.67 -40.65
C GLU A 581 14.37 -2.05 -40.39
N LYS A 582 14.46 -1.06 -39.50
CA LYS A 582 15.71 -0.43 -39.09
C LYS A 582 16.41 -1.12 -37.90
N ASN A 583 15.85 -2.20 -37.41
CA ASN A 583 16.37 -2.97 -36.28
C ASN A 583 16.62 -2.12 -35.00
N LEU A 584 15.76 -1.10 -34.75
CA LEU A 584 15.85 -0.21 -33.62
C LEU A 584 15.10 -0.79 -32.41
N PHE A 585 15.65 -0.57 -31.20
CA PHE A 585 14.96 -0.87 -29.95
C PHE A 585 13.94 0.21 -29.67
N TYR A 586 12.67 -0.17 -29.53
CA TYR A 586 11.59 0.75 -29.18
C TYR A 586 10.64 0.09 -28.18
N THR A 587 9.97 0.93 -27.40
CA THR A 587 8.85 0.56 -26.54
C THR A 587 7.66 1.42 -26.95
N THR A 588 6.48 0.83 -27.04
CA THR A 588 5.26 1.59 -27.33
C THR A 588 4.62 2.11 -26.05
N ALA A 589 3.97 3.27 -26.10
CA ALA A 589 3.21 3.82 -24.98
C ALA A 589 2.12 2.85 -24.49
N GLU A 590 1.52 2.08 -25.41
CA GLU A 590 0.50 1.07 -25.07
C GLU A 590 1.12 -0.13 -24.35
N GLU A 591 2.33 -0.58 -24.74
CA GLU A 591 3.07 -1.63 -24.03
C GLU A 591 3.42 -1.17 -22.60
N ASP A 592 3.90 0.06 -22.42
CA ASP A 592 4.21 0.61 -21.12
C ASP A 592 2.94 0.68 -20.24
N LYS A 593 1.82 1.12 -20.81
CA LYS A 593 0.52 1.17 -20.15
C LYS A 593 0.01 -0.20 -19.73
N GLN A 594 0.08 -1.18 -20.65
CA GLN A 594 -0.36 -2.54 -20.36
C GLN A 594 0.54 -3.21 -19.33
N THR A 595 1.83 -3.01 -19.42
CA THR A 595 2.80 -3.52 -18.46
C THR A 595 2.51 -2.98 -17.06
N PHE A 596 2.29 -1.67 -16.94
CA PHE A 596 1.92 -1.05 -15.67
C PHE A 596 0.58 -1.58 -15.14
N ARG A 597 -0.43 -1.70 -16.01
CA ARG A 597 -1.73 -2.28 -15.62
C ARG A 597 -1.62 -3.74 -15.17
N SER A 598 -0.79 -4.55 -15.81
CA SER A 598 -0.60 -5.95 -15.40
C SER A 598 0.04 -6.09 -14.02
N LEU A 599 0.94 -5.19 -13.66
CA LEU A 599 1.47 -5.09 -12.29
C LEU A 599 0.36 -4.79 -11.28
N LEU A 600 -0.52 -3.85 -11.63
CA LEU A 600 -1.63 -3.44 -10.76
C LEU A 600 -2.69 -4.52 -10.62
N ASP A 601 -2.98 -5.28 -11.67
CA ASP A 601 -3.92 -6.41 -11.60
C ASP A 601 -3.43 -7.47 -10.60
N ASN A 602 -2.14 -7.64 -10.51
CA ASN A 602 -1.52 -8.52 -9.52
C ASN A 602 -1.67 -7.98 -8.09
N MET A 603 -1.59 -6.65 -7.88
CA MET A 603 -1.88 -6.02 -6.59
C MET A 603 -3.37 -6.00 -6.23
N GLY A 604 -4.25 -6.23 -7.21
CA GLY A 604 -5.71 -6.19 -7.04
C GLY A 604 -6.23 -7.13 -5.95
N ILE A 605 -5.57 -8.25 -5.71
CA ILE A 605 -5.96 -9.20 -4.65
C ILE A 605 -5.78 -8.59 -3.24
N LEU A 606 -4.68 -7.86 -3.01
CA LEU A 606 -4.47 -7.11 -1.77
C LEU A 606 -5.56 -6.06 -1.56
N ILE A 607 -5.91 -5.34 -2.62
CA ILE A 607 -6.95 -4.32 -2.60
C ILE A 607 -8.32 -4.95 -2.29
N VAL A 608 -8.65 -6.06 -2.92
CA VAL A 608 -9.89 -6.82 -2.63
C VAL A 608 -9.93 -7.26 -1.17
N LEU A 609 -8.82 -7.74 -0.62
CA LEU A 609 -8.72 -8.10 0.79
C LEU A 609 -8.98 -6.88 1.69
N LEU A 610 -8.38 -5.73 1.39
CA LEU A 610 -8.60 -4.48 2.13
C LEU A 610 -10.06 -4.03 2.07
N VAL A 611 -10.71 -4.11 0.90
CA VAL A 611 -12.13 -3.78 0.72
C VAL A 611 -13.02 -4.71 1.55
N ILE A 612 -12.80 -6.02 1.46
CA ILE A 612 -13.56 -7.02 2.25
C ILE A 612 -13.44 -6.72 3.74
N CYS A 613 -12.24 -6.48 4.22
CA CYS A 613 -11.99 -6.17 5.63
C CYS A 613 -12.62 -4.85 6.06
N SER A 614 -12.57 -3.82 5.22
CA SER A 614 -13.24 -2.53 5.47
C SER A 614 -14.78 -2.69 5.55
N VAL A 615 -15.37 -3.54 4.71
CA VAL A 615 -16.80 -3.87 4.74
C VAL A 615 -17.18 -4.61 6.01
N ILE A 616 -16.42 -5.66 6.38
CA ILE A 616 -16.66 -6.44 7.60
C ILE A 616 -16.54 -5.54 8.85
N LEU A 617 -15.50 -4.71 8.88
CA LEU A 617 -15.32 -3.74 9.95
C LEU A 617 -16.48 -2.77 10.03
N GLY A 618 -16.88 -2.19 8.89
CA GLY A 618 -18.02 -1.29 8.81
C GLY A 618 -19.31 -1.91 9.33
N ALA A 619 -19.59 -3.11 8.88
CA ALA A 619 -20.76 -3.86 9.34
C ALA A 619 -20.70 -4.10 10.85
N THR A 620 -19.55 -4.49 11.38
CA THR A 620 -19.34 -4.78 12.81
C THR A 620 -19.50 -3.53 13.66
N VAL A 621 -18.88 -2.41 13.27
CA VAL A 621 -19.00 -1.13 13.98
C VAL A 621 -20.45 -0.65 14.00
N ILE A 622 -21.11 -0.63 12.85
CA ILE A 622 -22.51 -0.22 12.73
C ILE A 622 -23.42 -1.14 13.55
N PHE A 623 -23.19 -2.45 13.53
CA PHE A 623 -23.92 -3.43 14.34
C PHE A 623 -23.75 -3.16 15.85
N CYS A 624 -22.53 -3.03 16.34
CA CYS A 624 -22.24 -2.76 17.75
C CYS A 624 -22.87 -1.45 18.23
N LEU A 625 -22.72 -0.38 17.46
CA LEU A 625 -23.28 0.93 17.81
C LEU A 625 -24.81 0.91 17.78
N ASN A 626 -25.42 0.16 16.86
CA ASN A 626 -26.88 0.01 16.83
C ASN A 626 -27.41 -0.75 18.02
N LEU A 627 -26.85 -1.91 18.34
CA LEU A 627 -27.24 -2.66 19.54
C LEU A 627 -27.10 -1.81 20.80
N MET A 628 -26.02 -1.06 20.90
CA MET A 628 -25.81 -0.11 21.98
C MET A 628 -26.94 0.94 22.02
N ASN A 629 -27.33 1.52 20.88
CA ASN A 629 -28.37 2.53 20.80
C ASN A 629 -29.74 1.99 21.25
N LEU A 630 -30.11 0.81 20.75
CA LEU A 630 -31.38 0.14 21.11
C LEU A 630 -31.46 -0.15 22.59
N THR A 631 -30.43 -0.77 23.16
CA THR A 631 -30.38 -1.10 24.57
C THR A 631 -30.37 0.15 25.47
N ILE A 632 -29.78 1.30 25.04
CA ILE A 632 -29.79 2.57 25.75
C ILE A 632 -31.19 3.16 25.88
N ARG A 633 -31.96 3.05 24.83
CA ARG A 633 -33.27 3.70 24.73
C ARG A 633 -34.43 2.75 24.95
N GLU A 634 -34.15 1.55 25.39
CA GLU A 634 -35.15 0.53 25.68
C GLU A 634 -36.31 1.08 26.53
N PHE A 635 -35.96 1.81 27.60
CA PHE A 635 -36.93 2.46 28.47
C PHE A 635 -37.73 3.56 27.77
N GLU A 636 -37.12 4.38 26.95
CA GLU A 636 -37.81 5.40 26.14
C GLU A 636 -38.79 4.77 25.16
N TYR A 637 -38.40 3.64 24.53
CA TYR A 637 -39.26 2.93 23.60
C TYR A 637 -40.41 2.21 24.28
N MET A 638 -40.18 1.61 25.47
CA MET A 638 -41.26 1.04 26.28
C MET A 638 -42.25 2.12 26.73
N PHE A 639 -41.77 3.27 27.19
CA PHE A 639 -42.62 4.39 27.59
C PHE A 639 -43.47 4.93 26.43
N MET A 640 -42.87 5.05 25.24
CA MET A 640 -43.61 5.42 24.03
C MET A 640 -44.72 4.40 23.71
N ASN A 641 -44.45 3.10 23.87
CA ASN A 641 -45.44 2.06 23.65
C ASN A 641 -46.58 2.15 24.65
N ILE A 642 -46.31 2.40 25.94
CA ILE A 642 -47.32 2.64 26.99
C ILE A 642 -48.16 3.87 26.68
N MET A 643 -47.59 4.93 26.12
CA MET A 643 -48.28 6.14 25.68
C MET A 643 -49.09 5.96 24.38
N GLY A 644 -49.23 4.72 23.89
CA GLY A 644 -50.06 4.38 22.75
C GLY A 644 -49.38 4.52 21.37
N TYR A 645 -48.07 4.72 21.33
CA TYR A 645 -47.35 4.70 20.03
C TYR A 645 -47.23 3.27 19.52
N SER A 646 -47.71 3.05 18.29
CA SER A 646 -47.52 1.76 17.63
C SER A 646 -46.06 1.43 17.39
N LYS A 647 -45.70 0.15 17.43
CA LYS A 647 -44.33 -0.36 17.14
C LYS A 647 -43.79 0.20 15.82
N ARG A 648 -44.63 0.34 14.80
CA ARG A 648 -44.27 0.93 13.49
C ARG A 648 -43.86 2.39 13.58
N ARG A 649 -44.48 3.21 14.44
CA ARG A 649 -44.11 4.60 14.65
C ARG A 649 -42.79 4.73 15.42
N ILE A 650 -42.53 3.87 16.39
CA ILE A 650 -41.29 3.78 17.13
C ILE A 650 -40.14 3.45 16.15
N LEU A 651 -40.33 2.45 15.29
CA LEU A 651 -39.37 2.07 14.23
C LEU A 651 -39.08 3.23 13.26
N GLN A 652 -40.13 3.95 12.82
CA GLN A 652 -39.92 5.13 11.97
C GLN A 652 -39.09 6.21 12.64
N THR A 653 -39.20 6.39 13.94
CA THR A 653 -38.39 7.35 14.68
C THR A 653 -36.92 6.91 14.75
N ILE A 654 -36.67 5.63 15.01
CA ILE A 654 -35.32 5.04 14.98
C ILE A 654 -34.70 5.20 13.57
N ASN A 655 -35.47 4.93 12.52
CA ASN A 655 -35.01 5.05 11.14
C ASN A 655 -34.61 6.48 10.79
N LYS A 656 -35.36 7.48 11.23
CA LYS A 656 -35.07 8.89 10.99
C LYS A 656 -33.80 9.34 11.75
N GLU A 657 -33.58 8.85 12.97
CA GLU A 657 -32.33 9.08 13.70
C GLU A 657 -31.13 8.45 12.97
N ASN A 658 -31.31 7.22 12.46
CA ASN A 658 -30.31 6.50 11.70
C ASN A 658 -29.97 7.22 10.39
N LEU A 659 -30.99 7.72 9.68
CA LEU A 659 -30.79 8.50 8.45
C LEU A 659 -30.00 9.77 8.72
N LEU A 660 -30.29 10.49 9.83
CA LEU A 660 -29.54 11.66 10.23
C LEU A 660 -28.07 11.34 10.50
N GLN A 661 -27.79 10.23 11.20
CA GLN A 661 -26.43 9.76 11.44
C GLN A 661 -25.72 9.42 10.11
N LEU A 662 -26.40 8.74 9.18
CA LEU A 662 -25.87 8.37 7.88
C LEU A 662 -25.52 9.61 7.04
N LEU A 663 -26.44 10.58 6.96
CA LEU A 663 -26.26 11.82 6.22
C LEU A 663 -25.05 12.64 6.71
N LEU A 664 -24.71 12.56 7.99
CA LEU A 664 -23.53 13.24 8.53
C LEU A 664 -22.27 12.39 8.42
N SER A 665 -22.39 11.07 8.56
CA SER A 665 -21.22 10.18 8.58
C SER A 665 -20.61 9.98 7.19
N ILE A 666 -21.41 9.98 6.10
CA ILE A 666 -20.89 9.81 4.75
C ILE A 666 -19.95 10.96 4.35
N PRO A 667 -20.33 12.24 4.44
CA PRO A 667 -19.41 13.33 4.09
C PRO A 667 -18.16 13.38 4.99
N LEU A 668 -18.33 13.16 6.30
CA LEU A 668 -17.20 13.09 7.21
C LEU A 668 -16.30 11.90 6.92
N GLY A 669 -16.87 10.76 6.53
CA GLY A 669 -16.11 9.58 6.09
C GLY A 669 -15.36 9.84 4.78
N PHE A 670 -15.96 10.58 3.86
CA PHE A 670 -15.27 10.97 2.62
C PHE A 670 -14.07 11.88 2.91
N LEU A 671 -14.22 12.84 3.81
CA LEU A 671 -13.11 13.68 4.26
C LEU A 671 -12.01 12.85 4.92
N ALA A 672 -12.38 11.91 5.79
CA ALA A 672 -11.44 11.02 6.47
C ALA A 672 -10.71 10.08 5.48
N GLY A 673 -11.40 9.51 4.50
CA GLY A 673 -10.82 8.64 3.48
C GLY A 673 -9.85 9.39 2.56
N ASN A 674 -10.22 10.58 2.10
CA ASN A 674 -9.33 11.45 1.32
C ASN A 674 -8.10 11.87 2.13
N TRP A 675 -8.28 12.25 3.39
CA TRP A 675 -7.18 12.62 4.28
C TRP A 675 -6.22 11.43 4.51
N LEU A 676 -6.75 10.24 4.74
CA LEU A 676 -5.94 9.04 4.94
C LEU A 676 -5.15 8.70 3.67
N LEU A 677 -5.78 8.81 2.49
CA LEU A 677 -5.12 8.58 1.21
C LEU A 677 -3.99 9.60 0.96
N ALA A 678 -4.23 10.86 1.28
CA ALA A 678 -3.22 11.91 1.18
C ALA A 678 -2.06 11.70 2.17
N ALA A 679 -2.34 11.17 3.37
CA ALA A 679 -1.33 10.93 4.40
C ALA A 679 -0.35 9.80 4.02
N ILE A 680 -0.79 8.82 3.23
CA ILE A 680 0.07 7.71 2.81
C ILE A 680 0.72 7.93 1.43
N LYS A 681 0.35 8.99 0.71
CA LYS A 681 0.85 9.30 -0.64
C LYS A 681 2.37 9.14 -0.78
N GLU A 682 3.12 9.69 0.17
CA GLU A 682 4.59 9.70 0.11
C GLU A 682 5.19 8.31 0.35
N GLN A 683 4.57 7.49 1.20
CA GLN A 683 5.03 6.13 1.50
C GLN A 683 4.83 5.16 0.33
N PHE A 684 3.86 5.47 -0.56
CA PHE A 684 3.58 4.69 -1.77
C PHE A 684 4.22 5.27 -3.02
N SER A 685 4.96 6.36 -2.90
CA SER A 685 5.74 6.93 -3.99
C SER A 685 7.18 6.38 -3.94
N GLN A 686 7.70 6.01 -5.10
CA GLN A 686 9.06 5.48 -5.30
C GLN A 686 9.79 6.31 -6.36
N ASN A 687 11.09 6.10 -6.52
CA ASN A 687 11.88 6.83 -7.54
C ASN A 687 11.38 6.61 -8.97
N SER A 688 10.58 5.57 -9.19
CA SER A 688 10.04 5.20 -10.50
C SER A 688 8.62 5.70 -10.73
N PHE A 689 7.82 5.88 -9.69
CA PHE A 689 6.47 6.48 -9.79
C PHE A 689 6.07 7.21 -8.52
N ALA A 690 5.25 8.23 -8.67
CA ALA A 690 4.65 8.98 -7.56
C ALA A 690 3.14 8.81 -7.55
N MET A 691 2.61 8.33 -6.44
CA MET A 691 1.17 8.18 -6.27
C MET A 691 0.51 9.56 -6.16
N GLN A 692 -0.47 9.82 -7.01
CA GLN A 692 -1.32 11.01 -6.93
C GLN A 692 -2.70 10.60 -6.43
N PRO A 693 -3.14 11.08 -5.25
CA PRO A 693 -4.46 10.76 -4.73
C PRO A 693 -5.56 11.22 -5.69
N SER A 694 -6.22 10.29 -6.32
CA SER A 694 -7.38 10.55 -7.18
C SER A 694 -8.43 9.47 -6.92
N ILE A 695 -9.63 9.89 -6.53
CA ILE A 695 -10.73 8.97 -6.27
C ILE A 695 -11.80 9.20 -7.33
N ARG A 696 -12.21 8.16 -8.03
CA ARG A 696 -13.27 8.21 -9.05
C ARG A 696 -14.62 8.44 -8.40
N LEU A 697 -15.49 9.14 -9.09
CA LEU A 697 -16.86 9.39 -8.62
C LEU A 697 -17.62 8.08 -8.31
N GLU A 698 -17.35 7.04 -9.09
CA GLU A 698 -17.91 5.70 -8.91
C GLU A 698 -17.59 5.13 -7.53
N SER A 699 -16.37 5.32 -7.03
CA SER A 699 -15.93 4.83 -5.71
C SER A 699 -16.61 5.56 -4.57
N TYR A 700 -16.90 6.87 -4.71
CA TYR A 700 -17.74 7.60 -3.75
C TYR A 700 -19.17 7.07 -3.72
N ILE A 701 -19.77 6.86 -4.89
CA ILE A 701 -21.13 6.33 -5.02
C ILE A 701 -21.22 4.93 -4.46
N PHE A 702 -20.26 4.06 -4.82
CA PHE A 702 -20.22 2.68 -4.33
C PHE A 702 -20.04 2.63 -2.80
N THR A 703 -19.15 3.44 -2.24
CA THR A 703 -18.95 3.55 -0.79
C THR A 703 -20.24 4.00 -0.09
N ALA A 704 -20.90 5.04 -0.59
CA ALA A 704 -22.15 5.53 -0.03
C ALA A 704 -23.26 4.46 -0.09
N LEU A 705 -23.33 3.71 -1.19
CA LEU A 705 -24.29 2.63 -1.39
C LEU A 705 -24.04 1.48 -0.43
N VAL A 706 -22.81 0.99 -0.32
CA VAL A 706 -22.44 -0.12 0.58
C VAL A 706 -22.73 0.24 2.04
N VAL A 707 -22.33 1.43 2.49
CA VAL A 707 -22.58 1.90 3.86
C VAL A 707 -24.09 2.06 4.11
N SER A 708 -24.84 2.52 3.12
CA SER A 708 -26.30 2.64 3.20
C SER A 708 -26.98 1.26 3.30
N ILE A 709 -26.51 0.27 2.54
CA ILE A 709 -26.99 -1.12 2.62
C ILE A 709 -26.70 -1.69 4.00
N ILE A 710 -25.47 -1.58 4.50
CA ILE A 710 -25.08 -2.08 5.83
C ILE A 710 -25.94 -1.39 6.91
N SER A 711 -26.13 -0.07 6.78
CA SER A 711 -26.99 0.69 7.70
C SER A 711 -28.46 0.25 7.62
N SER A 712 -28.95 -0.23 6.47
CA SER A 712 -30.29 -0.74 6.29
C SER A 712 -30.51 -2.09 6.97
N PHE A 713 -29.51 -2.97 7.01
CA PHE A 713 -29.58 -4.23 7.79
C PHE A 713 -29.85 -3.98 9.28
N ARG A 714 -29.47 -2.84 9.79
CA ARG A 714 -29.76 -2.38 11.14
C ARG A 714 -31.27 -2.33 11.41
N LEU A 715 -32.10 -2.05 10.41
CA LEU A 715 -33.57 -2.01 10.52
C LEU A 715 -34.16 -3.38 10.89
N LEU A 716 -33.62 -4.44 10.31
CA LEU A 716 -34.06 -5.82 10.60
C LEU A 716 -33.75 -6.17 12.07
N ILE A 717 -32.60 -5.76 12.58
CA ILE A 717 -32.23 -6.02 13.97
C ILE A 717 -33.10 -5.19 14.92
N SER A 718 -33.33 -3.92 14.59
CA SER A 718 -34.19 -3.04 15.39
C SER A 718 -35.64 -3.54 15.44
N ASN A 719 -36.12 -4.07 14.32
CA ASN A 719 -37.49 -4.64 14.23
C ASN A 719 -37.62 -5.84 15.15
N ARG A 720 -36.74 -6.85 15.05
CA ARG A 720 -36.76 -8.03 15.95
C ARG A 720 -36.60 -7.64 17.41
N TYR A 721 -35.76 -6.63 17.73
CA TYR A 721 -35.58 -6.18 19.09
C TYR A 721 -36.85 -5.56 19.68
N ILE A 722 -37.54 -4.70 18.89
CA ILE A 722 -38.80 -4.04 19.33
C ILE A 722 -39.97 -5.03 19.42
N GLU A 723 -40.02 -6.03 18.53
CA GLU A 723 -41.01 -7.10 18.60
C GLU A 723 -40.92 -7.94 19.88
N GLY A 724 -39.67 -8.15 20.38
CA GLY A 724 -39.38 -8.88 21.61
C GLY A 724 -39.55 -8.10 22.92
N LEU A 725 -39.85 -6.80 22.86
CA LEU A 725 -40.04 -5.97 24.06
C LEU A 725 -41.40 -6.37 24.73
N ALA A 726 -41.30 -7.10 25.83
CA ALA A 726 -42.46 -7.45 26.68
C ALA A 726 -42.83 -6.27 27.59
N ILE A 727 -44.05 -5.75 27.41
CA ILE A 727 -44.56 -4.58 28.16
C ILE A 727 -44.63 -4.85 29.68
N VAL A 728 -44.85 -6.09 30.06
CA VAL A 728 -45.06 -6.52 31.47
C VAL A 728 -43.73 -6.50 32.28
N GLU A 729 -42.60 -6.81 31.66
CA GLU A 729 -41.28 -6.78 32.33
C GLU A 729 -40.79 -5.37 32.60
N GLY A 730 -41.13 -4.40 31.70
CA GLY A 730 -40.71 -3.00 31.89
C GLY A 730 -41.40 -2.29 33.08
N LEU A 731 -42.59 -2.70 33.47
CA LEU A 731 -43.30 -2.18 34.63
C LEU A 731 -42.77 -2.77 35.93
N LYS A 732 -42.32 -4.04 35.94
CA LYS A 732 -41.73 -4.67 37.16
C LYS A 732 -40.35 -4.10 37.54
N VAL A 733 -39.57 -3.59 36.58
CA VAL A 733 -38.26 -2.98 36.89
C VAL A 733 -38.39 -1.64 37.62
N GLN A 734 -39.57 -1.04 37.70
CA GLN A 734 -39.77 0.22 38.41
C GLN A 734 -40.17 -0.01 39.88
N GLU A 735 -40.55 -1.22 40.27
CA GLU A 735 -40.89 -1.58 41.67
C GLU A 735 -39.69 -2.21 42.42
N GLU A 736 -38.65 -2.71 41.74
CA GLU A 736 -37.35 -3.11 42.31
C GLU A 736 -36.31 -1.97 42.24
#